data_82513a4626ce724dda33ec8e6b4c5c9f
#
_entry.id   82513a4626ce724dda33ec8e6b4c5c9f
#
_cell.length_a   1.000
_cell.length_b   1.000
_cell.length_c   1.000
_cell.angle_alpha   90.00
_cell.angle_beta   90.00
_cell.angle_gamma   90.00
#
_symmetry.space_group_name_H-M   'P 1'
#
loop_
_entity.id
_entity.type
_entity.pdbx_description
1 polymer ?
#
loop_
_entity_poly.entity_id
_entity_poly.type
_entity_poly.pdbx_seq_one_letter_code
_entity_poly.pdbx_strand_id
1 'polypeptide(L)'
;MVLWLHRWTGLTAGFVLLFVAITGILVAYRPQLERVVNRDLLTVPACSQSVPLDVMAGNARAAHPGGEMDYMRITGSEAGADRIPAVQVRIMEPDGYQDDVFVNPCSGEVVGQRARYGGWLATLEQLHRFKFIEGGSLIGGTTALLFVFVLMAGGLYLWWPRSLRALRGNARLNPKLKGRERSINRHNVVGIYVSLVVLSSALTGLPLAFDWYRNGVYAMTGSKPENVPNTKAAEGAKPLPMETYWRHVRSLVPDARETLIRFPSPRKPKAGIEIFTVAKDAPHGFARTMLYLDPYTDKVLRHVPYAQSSAGHKLYFWMLSWHMGMVGGNATSALMPIVLIFGALGVPVLAYTGTSSHLRRRFRRATETARLSVQVVAKRIEASGICTFELADPMGKPLPSFSAGSHVDVYVRDGLVRQYSLCNDPREAHRYLIGVLRGTESRGGSAAMHDDVQEGDTIEISEPRNHFQLAHGASKSILIAGGIGITPILCMAERLANIGAEFELHYCTRSPERTAFLQRIRESNFARRVEFHFSDGPAEQRFDIDAVLRFPVAGTHLYVCGPQGFMDSVLDAARRKGWPQQQLHREFFSSSVQPSVDDCEFAVRIASSGKTYRIAKDETVVAALARHHIDIPTSCSQGVCGTCLTRVIDGDPDHRDSYQTDAERSRNDQFTPCCSRAKSPVLVLDI
;
A
#
# COMPACT_ATOMS: atom_id res chain seq x y z
N MET A 1 3.51 3.74 18.14
CA MET A 1 2.05 3.85 18.26
C MET A 1 1.37 4.28 16.95
N VAL A 2 1.70 5.45 16.35
CA VAL A 2 1.05 5.94 15.11
C VAL A 2 1.09 4.94 13.95
N LEU A 3 2.26 4.37 13.63
CA LEU A 3 2.41 3.37 12.56
C LEU A 3 1.60 2.10 12.84
N TRP A 4 1.49 1.68 14.09
CA TRP A 4 0.69 0.52 14.49
C TRP A 4 -0.80 0.79 14.29
N LEU A 5 -1.31 1.93 14.78
CA LEU A 5 -2.69 2.37 14.59
C LEU A 5 -3.03 2.52 13.11
N HIS A 6 -2.20 3.25 12.34
CA HIS A 6 -2.40 3.46 10.91
C HIS A 6 -2.47 2.12 10.15
N ARG A 7 -1.59 1.17 10.48
CA ARG A 7 -1.54 -0.14 9.84
C ARG A 7 -2.79 -0.97 10.12
N TRP A 8 -3.15 -1.15 11.40
CA TRP A 8 -4.28 -1.99 11.77
C TRP A 8 -5.62 -1.39 11.34
N THR A 9 -5.78 -0.08 11.50
CA THR A 9 -6.97 0.62 10.97
C THR A 9 -7.02 0.52 9.45
N GLY A 10 -5.88 0.62 8.74
CA GLY A 10 -5.82 0.47 7.30
C GLY A 10 -6.18 -0.94 6.82
N LEU A 11 -5.84 -1.99 7.59
CA LEU A 11 -6.19 -3.39 7.25
C LEU A 11 -7.65 -3.73 7.57
N THR A 12 -8.28 -3.09 8.55
CA THR A 12 -9.66 -3.35 8.97
C THR A 12 -10.64 -2.34 8.37
N ALA A 13 -10.65 -1.10 8.84
CA ALA A 13 -11.51 -0.05 8.32
C ALA A 13 -11.18 0.29 6.84
N GLY A 14 -9.93 0.08 6.41
CA GLY A 14 -9.53 0.24 5.02
C GLY A 14 -10.24 -0.71 4.07
N PHE A 15 -10.63 -1.91 4.50
CA PHE A 15 -11.44 -2.83 3.70
C PHE A 15 -12.86 -2.28 3.50
N VAL A 16 -13.48 -1.76 4.57
CA VAL A 16 -14.79 -1.12 4.49
C VAL A 16 -14.72 0.14 3.61
N LEU A 17 -13.66 0.95 3.76
CA LEU A 17 -13.43 2.14 2.94
C LEU A 17 -13.28 1.78 1.46
N LEU A 18 -12.59 0.69 1.14
CA LEU A 18 -12.47 0.16 -0.22
C LEU A 18 -13.83 -0.17 -0.82
N PHE A 19 -14.67 -0.88 -0.06
CA PHE A 19 -16.02 -1.23 -0.47
C PHE A 19 -16.88 0.03 -0.72
N VAL A 20 -16.84 1.00 0.21
CA VAL A 20 -17.54 2.29 0.09
C VAL A 20 -17.02 3.10 -1.11
N ALA A 21 -15.71 3.09 -1.37
CA ALA A 21 -15.13 3.81 -2.52
C ALA A 21 -15.60 3.21 -3.87
N ILE A 22 -15.56 1.88 -4.00
CA ILE A 22 -16.01 1.19 -5.23
C ILE A 22 -17.50 1.45 -5.48
N THR A 23 -18.34 1.24 -4.47
CA THR A 23 -19.78 1.49 -4.59
C THR A 23 -20.08 2.96 -4.81
N GLY A 24 -19.31 3.87 -4.19
CA GLY A 24 -19.43 5.32 -4.36
C GLY A 24 -19.16 5.80 -5.78
N ILE A 25 -18.18 5.22 -6.48
CA ILE A 25 -17.93 5.50 -7.91
C ILE A 25 -19.17 5.20 -8.75
N LEU A 26 -19.78 4.06 -8.51
CA LEU A 26 -20.98 3.63 -9.26
C LEU A 26 -22.21 4.51 -8.92
N VAL A 27 -22.37 4.84 -7.64
CA VAL A 27 -23.47 5.71 -7.17
C VAL A 27 -23.32 7.14 -7.68
N ALA A 28 -22.10 7.67 -7.81
CA ALA A 28 -21.86 9.01 -8.34
C ALA A 28 -22.37 9.20 -9.78
N TYR A 29 -22.33 8.14 -10.59
CA TYR A 29 -22.87 8.16 -11.96
C TYR A 29 -24.33 7.67 -12.06
N ARG A 30 -24.96 7.35 -10.95
CA ARG A 30 -26.35 6.85 -10.97
C ARG A 30 -27.30 7.75 -11.78
N PRO A 31 -27.32 9.09 -11.65
CA PRO A 31 -28.23 9.93 -12.40
C PRO A 31 -28.05 9.82 -13.93
N GLN A 32 -26.80 9.65 -14.39
CA GLN A 32 -26.49 9.49 -15.81
C GLN A 32 -26.86 8.10 -16.30
N LEU A 33 -26.53 7.07 -15.52
CA LEU A 33 -26.88 5.67 -15.83
C LEU A 33 -28.40 5.45 -15.85
N GLU A 34 -29.12 6.04 -14.89
CA GLU A 34 -30.59 6.00 -14.86
C GLU A 34 -31.22 6.55 -16.14
N ARG A 35 -30.73 7.71 -16.62
CA ARG A 35 -31.22 8.32 -17.86
C ARG A 35 -31.01 7.45 -19.10
N VAL A 36 -29.99 6.62 -19.11
CA VAL A 36 -29.70 5.69 -20.22
C VAL A 36 -30.51 4.42 -20.08
N VAL A 37 -30.45 3.76 -18.91
CA VAL A 37 -31.04 2.44 -18.66
C VAL A 37 -32.57 2.50 -18.58
N ASN A 38 -33.10 3.55 -17.98
CA ASN A 38 -34.54 3.73 -17.72
C ASN A 38 -35.15 4.86 -18.56
N ARG A 39 -34.58 5.12 -19.75
CA ARG A 39 -34.98 6.27 -20.59
C ARG A 39 -36.48 6.33 -20.83
N ASP A 40 -37.09 5.21 -21.19
CA ASP A 40 -38.51 5.15 -21.55
C ASP A 40 -39.47 5.26 -20.35
N LEU A 41 -38.95 4.95 -19.14
CA LEU A 41 -39.68 5.19 -17.88
C LEU A 41 -39.58 6.66 -17.44
N LEU A 42 -38.42 7.29 -17.65
CA LEU A 42 -38.08 8.61 -17.13
C LEU A 42 -38.46 9.76 -18.08
N THR A 43 -38.64 9.47 -19.36
CA THR A 43 -38.96 10.52 -20.37
C THR A 43 -40.01 10.04 -21.36
N VAL A 44 -40.86 10.96 -21.79
CA VAL A 44 -41.89 10.73 -22.78
C VAL A 44 -41.73 11.71 -23.97
N PRO A 45 -42.33 11.44 -25.14
CA PRO A 45 -42.35 12.41 -26.25
C PRO A 45 -42.88 13.76 -25.78
N ALA A 46 -42.31 14.85 -26.29
CA ALA A 46 -42.73 16.19 -25.93
C ALA A 46 -44.12 16.50 -26.46
N CYS A 47 -44.85 17.35 -25.75
CA CYS A 47 -46.16 17.85 -26.13
C CYS A 47 -46.24 19.37 -25.91
N SER A 48 -47.24 20.02 -26.53
CA SER A 48 -47.47 21.48 -26.42
C SER A 48 -48.11 21.90 -25.10
N GLN A 49 -48.87 21.01 -24.47
CA GLN A 49 -49.57 21.29 -23.20
C GLN A 49 -49.55 20.08 -22.29
N SER A 50 -49.38 20.31 -20.99
CA SER A 50 -49.47 19.27 -19.95
C SER A 50 -50.89 19.23 -19.38
N VAL A 51 -51.34 18.05 -18.98
CA VAL A 51 -52.56 17.88 -18.21
C VAL A 51 -52.40 18.46 -16.79
N PRO A 52 -53.50 18.82 -16.10
CA PRO A 52 -53.44 19.31 -14.72
C PRO A 52 -52.76 18.29 -13.78
N LEU A 53 -52.04 18.81 -12.77
CA LEU A 53 -51.36 17.93 -11.77
C LEU A 53 -52.33 17.07 -11.00
N ASP A 54 -53.57 17.51 -10.80
CA ASP A 54 -54.63 16.72 -10.15
C ASP A 54 -54.96 15.44 -10.91
N VAL A 55 -54.96 15.49 -12.26
CA VAL A 55 -55.18 14.31 -13.11
C VAL A 55 -54.03 13.31 -12.95
N MET A 56 -52.78 13.78 -13.00
CA MET A 56 -51.62 12.96 -12.84
C MET A 56 -51.58 12.31 -11.43
N ALA A 57 -51.87 13.06 -10.39
CA ALA A 57 -51.95 12.59 -9.00
C ALA A 57 -53.08 11.56 -8.82
N GLY A 58 -54.24 11.81 -9.44
CA GLY A 58 -55.38 10.88 -9.45
C GLY A 58 -55.04 9.54 -10.06
N ASN A 59 -54.44 9.57 -11.25
CA ASN A 59 -54.04 8.34 -11.97
C ASN A 59 -52.93 7.56 -11.25
N ALA A 60 -51.96 8.26 -10.64
CA ALA A 60 -50.96 7.62 -9.82
C ALA A 60 -51.55 6.93 -8.57
N ARG A 61 -52.49 7.56 -7.89
CA ARG A 61 -53.25 6.95 -6.77
C ARG A 61 -54.12 5.78 -7.19
N ALA A 62 -54.75 5.86 -8.37
CA ALA A 62 -55.58 4.78 -8.88
C ALA A 62 -54.75 3.49 -9.17
N ALA A 63 -53.46 3.66 -9.51
CA ALA A 63 -52.54 2.51 -9.70
C ALA A 63 -52.15 1.84 -8.37
N HIS A 64 -52.34 2.53 -7.22
CA HIS A 64 -51.98 2.04 -5.88
C HIS A 64 -53.12 2.27 -4.87
N PRO A 65 -54.20 1.49 -4.95
CA PRO A 65 -55.36 1.65 -4.06
C PRO A 65 -54.94 1.43 -2.58
N GLY A 66 -55.19 2.44 -1.74
CA GLY A 66 -54.82 2.42 -0.31
C GLY A 66 -53.45 3.01 0.01
N GLY A 67 -52.62 3.29 -1.00
CA GLY A 67 -51.34 3.97 -0.80
C GLY A 67 -51.48 5.48 -0.59
N GLU A 68 -50.60 6.07 0.20
CA GLU A 68 -50.55 7.50 0.48
C GLU A 68 -49.46 8.19 -0.37
N MET A 69 -49.73 9.34 -0.91
CA MET A 69 -48.78 10.10 -1.70
C MET A 69 -47.76 10.82 -0.79
N ASP A 70 -46.48 10.42 -0.87
CA ASP A 70 -45.38 11.09 -0.14
C ASP A 70 -44.96 12.38 -0.83
N TYR A 71 -44.64 12.28 -2.14
CA TYR A 71 -44.30 13.48 -2.92
C TYR A 71 -44.64 13.32 -4.41
N MET A 72 -44.71 14.48 -5.09
CA MET A 72 -44.69 14.58 -6.54
C MET A 72 -43.47 15.40 -6.95
N ARG A 73 -42.70 14.88 -7.91
CA ARG A 73 -41.52 15.55 -8.47
C ARG A 73 -41.76 15.87 -9.94
N ILE A 74 -41.61 17.15 -10.25
CA ILE A 74 -41.76 17.69 -11.60
C ILE A 74 -40.38 18.22 -12.00
N THR A 75 -39.84 17.73 -13.11
CA THR A 75 -38.58 18.19 -13.67
C THR A 75 -38.87 19.03 -14.92
N GLY A 76 -38.28 20.19 -15.01
CA GLY A 76 -38.43 21.08 -16.19
C GLY A 76 -37.71 20.48 -17.39
N SER A 77 -38.26 20.70 -18.58
CA SER A 77 -37.66 20.34 -19.85
C SER A 77 -36.78 21.46 -20.40
N GLU A 78 -35.79 21.07 -21.23
CA GLU A 78 -35.06 22.04 -22.05
C GLU A 78 -35.97 22.51 -23.23
N ALA A 79 -35.86 23.76 -23.62
CA ALA A 79 -36.62 24.27 -24.75
C ALA A 79 -36.22 23.55 -26.04
N GLY A 80 -37.21 23.05 -26.78
CA GLY A 80 -36.99 22.31 -28.04
C GLY A 80 -36.57 20.87 -27.90
N ALA A 81 -36.62 20.30 -26.70
CA ALA A 81 -36.32 18.86 -26.52
C ALA A 81 -37.40 17.99 -27.11
N ASP A 82 -37.03 16.94 -27.86
CA ASP A 82 -37.97 15.95 -28.44
C ASP A 82 -38.67 15.09 -27.38
N ARG A 83 -38.06 15.00 -26.19
CA ARG A 83 -38.60 14.25 -25.05
C ARG A 83 -38.55 15.11 -23.78
N ILE A 84 -39.58 14.97 -22.96
CA ILE A 84 -39.73 15.69 -21.68
C ILE A 84 -39.73 14.68 -20.52
N PRO A 85 -39.30 15.09 -19.30
CA PRO A 85 -39.34 14.21 -18.14
C PRO A 85 -40.77 13.80 -17.77
N ALA A 86 -40.95 12.52 -17.45
CA ALA A 86 -42.14 12.03 -16.79
C ALA A 86 -42.22 12.59 -15.37
N VAL A 87 -43.44 12.84 -14.88
CA VAL A 87 -43.67 13.26 -13.51
C VAL A 87 -43.57 12.06 -12.59
N GLN A 88 -42.70 12.13 -11.58
CA GLN A 88 -42.53 11.09 -10.59
C GLN A 88 -43.45 11.33 -9.40
N VAL A 89 -44.31 10.38 -9.10
CA VAL A 89 -45.16 10.36 -7.88
C VAL A 89 -44.70 9.24 -6.99
N ARG A 90 -44.33 9.54 -5.75
CA ARG A 90 -44.02 8.53 -4.76
C ARG A 90 -45.23 8.18 -3.94
N ILE A 91 -45.56 6.89 -3.92
CA ILE A 91 -46.63 6.33 -3.10
C ILE A 91 -46.00 5.55 -1.95
N MET A 92 -46.51 5.72 -0.76
CA MET A 92 -46.21 4.94 0.43
C MET A 92 -47.34 3.94 0.63
N GLU A 93 -47.02 2.68 0.50
CA GLU A 93 -47.97 1.57 0.72
C GLU A 93 -48.27 1.38 2.21
N PRO A 94 -49.41 0.78 2.57
CA PRO A 94 -49.80 0.55 3.94
C PRO A 94 -48.81 -0.30 4.76
N ASP A 95 -48.07 -1.18 4.08
CA ASP A 95 -47.00 -2.02 4.63
C ASP A 95 -45.66 -1.28 4.81
N GLY A 96 -45.60 0.01 4.40
CA GLY A 96 -44.43 0.86 4.51
C GLY A 96 -43.47 0.78 3.31
N TYR A 97 -43.75 -0.03 2.30
CA TYR A 97 -43.00 0.01 1.04
C TYR A 97 -43.27 1.32 0.29
N GLN A 98 -42.34 1.70 -0.56
CA GLN A 98 -42.42 2.93 -1.34
C GLN A 98 -42.26 2.60 -2.82
N ASP A 99 -43.23 3.05 -3.63
CA ASP A 99 -43.22 2.90 -5.06
C ASP A 99 -43.14 4.27 -5.75
N ASP A 100 -42.31 4.35 -6.78
CA ASP A 100 -42.21 5.50 -7.68
C ASP A 100 -43.06 5.19 -8.93
N VAL A 101 -44.13 5.93 -9.10
CA VAL A 101 -45.03 5.89 -10.26
C VAL A 101 -44.65 7.04 -11.20
N PHE A 102 -44.40 6.70 -12.45
CA PHE A 102 -44.05 7.69 -13.48
C PHE A 102 -45.26 7.96 -14.37
N VAL A 103 -45.65 9.24 -14.47
CA VAL A 103 -46.84 9.68 -15.17
C VAL A 103 -46.44 10.55 -16.36
N ASN A 104 -47.03 10.31 -17.51
CA ASN A 104 -46.88 11.12 -18.70
C ASN A 104 -47.54 12.49 -18.50
N PRO A 105 -46.79 13.61 -18.48
CA PRO A 105 -47.39 14.92 -18.28
C PRO A 105 -48.33 15.37 -19.43
N CYS A 106 -48.22 14.73 -20.60
CA CYS A 106 -49.05 15.10 -21.76
C CYS A 106 -50.43 14.41 -21.74
N SER A 107 -50.50 13.11 -21.40
CA SER A 107 -51.74 12.34 -21.40
C SER A 107 -52.29 12.09 -19.98
N GLY A 108 -51.49 12.21 -18.97
CA GLY A 108 -51.84 11.83 -17.60
C GLY A 108 -51.73 10.33 -17.32
N GLU A 109 -51.39 9.50 -18.32
CA GLU A 109 -51.29 8.05 -18.18
C GLU A 109 -50.05 7.62 -17.40
N VAL A 110 -50.15 6.51 -16.68
CA VAL A 110 -49.01 5.92 -15.97
C VAL A 110 -48.11 5.24 -17.01
N VAL A 111 -46.89 5.75 -17.16
CA VAL A 111 -45.83 5.20 -18.04
C VAL A 111 -45.30 3.89 -17.50
N GLY A 112 -45.18 3.81 -16.18
CA GLY A 112 -44.70 2.63 -15.47
C GLY A 112 -44.43 2.95 -14.00
N GLN A 113 -44.03 1.92 -13.28
CA GLN A 113 -43.77 2.00 -11.83
C GLN A 113 -42.58 1.15 -11.44
N ARG A 114 -41.95 1.50 -10.32
CA ARG A 114 -40.89 0.69 -9.71
C ARG A 114 -40.82 0.92 -8.22
N ALA A 115 -40.47 -0.12 -7.49
CA ALA A 115 -40.12 0.02 -6.08
C ALA A 115 -38.93 0.99 -5.90
N ARG A 116 -38.96 1.85 -4.92
CA ARG A 116 -37.89 2.83 -4.62
C ARG A 116 -36.51 2.20 -4.54
N TYR A 117 -36.43 1.03 -3.96
CA TYR A 117 -35.19 0.25 -3.81
C TYR A 117 -35.11 -0.94 -4.80
N GLY A 118 -35.95 -0.95 -5.82
CA GLY A 118 -35.94 -1.93 -6.88
C GLY A 118 -34.86 -1.69 -7.93
N GLY A 119 -34.34 -2.78 -8.48
CA GLY A 119 -33.33 -2.74 -9.52
C GLY A 119 -31.90 -2.56 -9.00
N TRP A 120 -30.94 -2.92 -9.84
CA TRP A 120 -29.52 -2.97 -9.47
C TRP A 120 -28.91 -1.60 -9.10
N LEU A 121 -29.35 -0.50 -9.71
CA LEU A 121 -28.88 0.84 -9.38
C LEU A 121 -29.30 1.30 -7.96
N ALA A 122 -30.52 0.92 -7.56
CA ALA A 122 -30.99 1.19 -6.20
C ALA A 122 -30.29 0.29 -5.17
N THR A 123 -30.01 -0.97 -5.55
CA THR A 123 -29.20 -1.90 -4.73
C THR A 123 -27.81 -1.34 -4.46
N LEU A 124 -27.15 -0.73 -5.46
CA LEU A 124 -25.83 -0.09 -5.27
C LEU A 124 -25.89 1.04 -4.24
N GLU A 125 -26.95 1.86 -4.24
CA GLU A 125 -27.12 2.90 -3.21
C GLU A 125 -27.31 2.29 -1.82
N GLN A 126 -28.09 1.21 -1.71
CA GLN A 126 -28.29 0.51 -0.45
C GLN A 126 -26.98 -0.10 0.07
N LEU A 127 -26.18 -0.70 -0.81
CA LEU A 127 -24.85 -1.24 -0.49
C LEU A 127 -23.92 -0.13 -0.01
N HIS A 128 -23.81 0.98 -0.73
CA HIS A 128 -22.97 2.12 -0.36
C HIS A 128 -23.32 2.68 1.01
N ARG A 129 -24.62 2.70 1.35
CA ARG A 129 -25.15 3.25 2.61
C ARG A 129 -25.35 2.21 3.69
N PHE A 130 -25.03 0.94 3.46
CA PHE A 130 -25.30 -0.20 4.36
C PHE A 130 -26.77 -0.29 4.82
N LYS A 131 -27.72 0.09 3.96
CA LYS A 131 -29.16 0.11 4.29
C LYS A 131 -29.77 -1.28 4.50
N PHE A 132 -29.08 -2.35 4.10
CA PHE A 132 -29.45 -3.74 4.35
C PHE A 132 -29.14 -4.23 5.78
N ILE A 133 -28.46 -3.39 6.58
CA ILE A 133 -28.19 -3.64 8.01
C ILE A 133 -28.87 -2.55 8.82
N GLU A 134 -29.59 -2.91 9.88
CA GLU A 134 -30.14 -1.95 10.81
C GLU A 134 -29.00 -1.15 11.47
N GLY A 135 -29.12 0.18 11.51
CA GLY A 135 -28.03 1.06 11.95
C GLY A 135 -26.80 1.10 11.02
N GLY A 136 -26.85 0.50 9.84
CA GLY A 136 -25.72 0.35 8.94
C GLY A 136 -25.07 1.66 8.50
N SER A 137 -25.78 2.80 8.50
CA SER A 137 -25.21 4.12 8.27
C SER A 137 -24.06 4.48 9.23
N LEU A 138 -24.07 3.91 10.45
CA LEU A 138 -23.00 4.09 11.43
C LEU A 138 -21.70 3.40 10.99
N ILE A 139 -21.78 2.30 10.23
CA ILE A 139 -20.60 1.60 9.71
C ILE A 139 -19.84 2.53 8.78
N GLY A 140 -20.51 3.12 7.79
CA GLY A 140 -19.90 4.09 6.87
C GLY A 140 -19.39 5.33 7.59
N GLY A 141 -20.18 5.88 8.51
CA GLY A 141 -19.82 7.07 9.30
C GLY A 141 -18.59 6.83 10.19
N THR A 142 -18.58 5.72 10.95
CA THR A 142 -17.44 5.36 11.80
C THR A 142 -16.18 5.12 10.96
N THR A 143 -16.31 4.45 9.81
CA THR A 143 -15.18 4.26 8.87
C THR A 143 -14.64 5.60 8.37
N ALA A 144 -15.51 6.56 8.06
CA ALA A 144 -15.10 7.90 7.67
C ALA A 144 -14.35 8.64 8.79
N LEU A 145 -14.79 8.53 10.05
CA LEU A 145 -14.07 9.09 11.21
C LEU A 145 -12.69 8.44 11.39
N LEU A 146 -12.60 7.11 11.32
CA LEU A 146 -11.32 6.40 11.41
C LEU A 146 -10.37 6.79 10.26
N PHE A 147 -10.93 7.00 9.06
CA PHE A 147 -10.13 7.52 7.94
C PHE A 147 -9.57 8.91 8.26
N VAL A 148 -10.38 9.85 8.70
CA VAL A 148 -9.96 11.23 8.97
C VAL A 148 -8.91 11.28 10.10
N PHE A 149 -9.20 10.70 11.26
CA PHE A 149 -8.38 10.87 12.46
C PHE A 149 -7.21 9.90 12.55
N VAL A 150 -7.31 8.70 11.99
CA VAL A 150 -6.26 7.68 12.11
C VAL A 150 -5.50 7.49 10.81
N LEU A 151 -6.19 7.25 9.70
CA LEU A 151 -5.50 6.96 8.43
C LEU A 151 -4.91 8.21 7.80
N MET A 152 -5.66 9.29 7.71
CA MET A 152 -5.17 10.52 7.09
C MET A 152 -4.21 11.27 7.99
N ALA A 153 -4.58 11.59 9.23
CA ALA A 153 -3.71 12.32 10.14
C ALA A 153 -2.45 11.51 10.46
N GLY A 154 -2.59 10.21 10.74
CA GLY A 154 -1.47 9.29 10.96
C GLY A 154 -0.61 9.11 9.71
N GLY A 155 -1.22 8.98 8.54
CA GLY A 155 -0.54 8.87 7.25
C GLY A 155 0.26 10.12 6.91
N LEU A 156 -0.31 11.31 7.11
CA LEU A 156 0.36 12.59 6.90
C LEU A 156 1.53 12.76 7.87
N TYR A 157 1.36 12.42 9.15
CA TYR A 157 2.42 12.41 10.14
C TYR A 157 3.59 11.48 9.73
N LEU A 158 3.30 10.28 9.25
CA LEU A 158 4.32 9.32 8.81
C LEU A 158 4.99 9.71 7.50
N TRP A 159 4.27 10.41 6.62
CA TRP A 159 4.77 10.90 5.33
C TRP A 159 5.55 12.19 5.45
N TRP A 160 5.29 13.03 6.48
CA TRP A 160 5.81 14.40 6.60
C TRP A 160 7.33 14.44 6.49
N PRO A 161 7.90 15.09 5.48
CA PRO A 161 9.35 15.17 5.30
C PRO A 161 9.96 16.17 6.26
N ARG A 162 11.12 15.84 6.81
CA ARG A 162 11.86 16.71 7.74
C ARG A 162 12.56 17.90 7.06
N SER A 163 12.63 17.90 5.72
CA SER A 163 13.21 18.99 4.94
C SER A 163 12.41 19.27 3.69
N LEU A 164 12.39 20.53 3.23
CA LEU A 164 11.71 20.93 2.00
C LEU A 164 12.29 20.24 0.73
N ARG A 165 13.58 19.88 0.75
CA ARG A 165 14.19 19.12 -0.36
C ARG A 165 13.63 17.70 -0.46
N ALA A 166 13.40 17.05 0.69
CA ALA A 166 12.80 15.72 0.72
C ALA A 166 11.33 15.71 0.30
N LEU A 167 10.60 16.84 0.42
CA LEU A 167 9.21 16.98 0.00
C LEU A 167 9.02 16.58 -1.47
N ARG A 168 9.86 17.10 -2.37
CA ARG A 168 9.78 16.79 -3.82
C ARG A 168 10.07 15.31 -4.10
N GLY A 169 11.00 14.70 -3.36
CA GLY A 169 11.33 13.28 -3.48
C GLY A 169 10.19 12.37 -3.01
N ASN A 170 9.60 12.69 -1.85
CA ASN A 170 8.50 11.92 -1.27
C ASN A 170 7.18 12.04 -2.07
N ALA A 171 7.01 13.13 -2.82
CA ALA A 171 5.81 13.36 -3.65
C ALA A 171 5.95 12.82 -5.08
N ARG A 172 7.05 12.14 -5.43
CA ARG A 172 7.28 11.60 -6.79
C ARG A 172 7.40 10.09 -6.80
N LEU A 173 6.82 9.47 -7.84
CA LEU A 173 7.02 8.04 -8.10
C LEU A 173 8.47 7.79 -8.54
N ASN A 174 9.11 6.84 -7.88
CA ASN A 174 10.45 6.39 -8.25
C ASN A 174 10.37 5.00 -8.92
N PRO A 175 10.51 4.92 -10.26
CA PRO A 175 10.42 3.66 -11.00
C PRO A 175 11.57 2.70 -10.73
N LYS A 176 12.71 3.19 -10.22
CA LYS A 176 13.90 2.38 -9.90
C LYS A 176 13.73 1.51 -8.67
N LEU A 177 12.78 1.83 -7.78
CA LEU A 177 12.51 1.05 -6.59
C LEU A 177 11.87 -0.30 -6.93
N LYS A 178 12.21 -1.34 -6.17
CA LYS A 178 11.69 -2.71 -6.34
C LYS A 178 11.02 -3.21 -5.04
N GLY A 179 10.25 -4.27 -5.17
CA GLY A 179 9.70 -4.98 -4.02
C GLY A 179 8.86 -4.12 -3.08
N ARG A 180 9.15 -4.19 -1.78
CA ARG A 180 8.44 -3.48 -0.72
C ARG A 180 8.60 -1.95 -0.80
N GLU A 181 9.80 -1.46 -1.13
CA GLU A 181 10.08 -0.02 -1.24
C GLU A 181 9.23 0.63 -2.34
N ARG A 182 9.07 -0.03 -3.49
CA ARG A 182 8.16 0.40 -4.55
C ARG A 182 6.72 0.51 -4.04
N SER A 183 6.25 -0.48 -3.24
CA SER A 183 4.90 -0.45 -2.66
C SER A 183 4.73 0.71 -1.70
N ILE A 184 5.71 0.97 -0.82
CA ILE A 184 5.68 2.11 0.12
C ILE A 184 5.72 3.45 -0.63
N ASN A 185 6.61 3.59 -1.62
CA ASN A 185 6.68 4.83 -2.42
C ASN A 185 5.37 5.10 -3.14
N ARG A 186 4.75 4.09 -3.77
CA ARG A 186 3.44 4.22 -4.41
C ARG A 186 2.35 4.58 -3.40
N HIS A 187 2.34 3.93 -2.24
CA HIS A 187 1.41 4.23 -1.16
C HIS A 187 1.50 5.70 -0.72
N ASN A 188 2.71 6.18 -0.48
CA ASN A 188 2.97 7.54 -0.04
C ASN A 188 2.57 8.58 -1.09
N VAL A 189 2.97 8.37 -2.34
CA VAL A 189 2.69 9.29 -3.44
C VAL A 189 1.20 9.34 -3.76
N VAL A 190 0.55 8.19 -3.94
CA VAL A 190 -0.90 8.13 -4.17
C VAL A 190 -1.64 8.70 -2.97
N GLY A 191 -1.22 8.35 -1.74
CA GLY A 191 -1.83 8.84 -0.51
C GLY A 191 -1.90 10.35 -0.42
N ILE A 192 -0.80 11.08 -0.69
CA ILE A 192 -0.81 12.54 -0.58
C ILE A 192 -1.71 13.21 -1.63
N TYR A 193 -1.73 12.70 -2.88
CA TYR A 193 -2.53 13.30 -3.94
C TYR A 193 -4.03 13.02 -3.80
N VAL A 194 -4.42 11.82 -3.35
CA VAL A 194 -5.85 11.49 -3.24
C VAL A 194 -6.44 11.81 -1.87
N SER A 195 -5.63 11.98 -0.84
CA SER A 195 -6.12 12.18 0.53
C SER A 195 -6.98 13.43 0.69
N LEU A 196 -6.69 14.52 -0.02
CA LEU A 196 -7.49 15.74 0.04
C LEU A 196 -8.92 15.51 -0.50
N VAL A 197 -9.04 14.81 -1.63
CA VAL A 197 -10.34 14.50 -2.23
C VAL A 197 -11.11 13.52 -1.35
N VAL A 198 -10.46 12.47 -0.88
CA VAL A 198 -11.10 11.47 0.01
C VAL A 198 -11.48 12.09 1.35
N LEU A 199 -10.65 12.99 1.89
CA LEU A 199 -10.97 13.75 3.10
C LEU A 199 -12.23 14.63 2.91
N SER A 200 -12.27 15.40 1.81
CA SER A 200 -13.43 16.25 1.53
C SER A 200 -14.70 15.41 1.38
N SER A 201 -14.60 14.26 0.68
CA SER A 201 -15.74 13.33 0.54
C SER A 201 -16.15 12.72 1.89
N ALA A 202 -15.20 12.30 2.74
CA ALA A 202 -15.47 11.77 4.07
C ALA A 202 -16.18 12.80 4.96
N LEU A 203 -15.63 14.02 5.07
CA LEU A 203 -16.19 15.08 5.91
C LEU A 203 -17.59 15.50 5.45
N THR A 204 -17.84 15.55 4.13
CA THR A 204 -19.13 15.92 3.57
C THR A 204 -20.17 14.78 3.64
N GLY A 205 -19.74 13.54 3.84
CA GLY A 205 -20.59 12.37 4.08
C GLY A 205 -21.02 12.21 5.54
N LEU A 206 -20.26 12.71 6.51
CA LEU A 206 -20.55 12.56 7.95
C LEU A 206 -21.95 13.07 8.37
N PRO A 207 -22.47 14.19 7.84
CA PRO A 207 -23.82 14.66 8.22
C PRO A 207 -24.94 13.70 7.82
N LEU A 208 -24.69 12.78 6.88
CA LEU A 208 -25.64 11.74 6.47
C LEU A 208 -25.69 10.56 7.44
N ALA A 209 -24.62 10.36 8.22
CA ALA A 209 -24.47 9.27 9.18
C ALA A 209 -24.77 9.72 10.63
N PHE A 210 -24.43 10.97 10.98
CA PHE A 210 -24.47 11.45 12.36
C PHE A 210 -25.26 12.76 12.50
N ASP A 211 -26.34 12.72 13.26
CA ASP A 211 -27.15 13.90 13.59
C ASP A 211 -26.37 14.95 14.39
N TRP A 212 -25.49 14.52 15.28
CA TRP A 212 -24.64 15.44 16.05
C TRP A 212 -23.73 16.25 15.14
N TYR A 213 -23.19 15.64 14.08
CA TYR A 213 -22.33 16.34 13.12
C TYR A 213 -23.15 17.35 12.31
N ARG A 214 -24.31 16.95 11.79
CA ARG A 214 -25.25 17.84 11.10
C ARG A 214 -25.64 19.02 11.98
N ASN A 215 -26.04 18.77 13.22
CA ASN A 215 -26.40 19.81 14.18
C ASN A 215 -25.20 20.72 14.50
N GLY A 216 -23.98 20.17 14.56
CA GLY A 216 -22.73 20.90 14.70
C GLY A 216 -22.49 21.89 13.55
N VAL A 217 -22.78 21.50 12.28
CA VAL A 217 -22.68 22.38 11.11
C VAL A 217 -23.60 23.59 11.25
N TYR A 218 -24.84 23.38 11.71
CA TYR A 218 -25.77 24.48 11.99
C TYR A 218 -25.30 25.36 13.17
N ALA A 219 -24.85 24.73 14.26
CA ALA A 219 -24.39 25.44 15.45
C ALA A 219 -23.16 26.33 15.17
N MET A 220 -22.19 25.85 14.38
CA MET A 220 -20.99 26.62 13.98
C MET A 220 -21.34 27.93 13.24
N THR A 221 -22.48 27.97 12.60
CA THR A 221 -22.97 29.16 11.86
C THR A 221 -24.01 29.97 12.61
N GLY A 222 -24.29 29.65 13.88
CA GLY A 222 -25.35 30.30 14.66
C GLY A 222 -26.77 30.04 14.13
N SER A 223 -26.94 29.00 13.31
CA SER A 223 -28.20 28.69 12.63
C SER A 223 -28.92 27.49 13.29
N LYS A 224 -30.18 27.31 12.90
CA LYS A 224 -30.98 26.12 13.24
C LYS A 224 -31.58 25.54 11.96
N PRO A 225 -31.78 24.17 11.91
CA PRO A 225 -32.57 23.58 10.83
C PRO A 225 -33.92 24.18 10.68
N GLU A 226 -34.42 24.36 9.46
CA GLU A 226 -35.76 24.87 9.19
C GLU A 226 -36.80 23.85 9.67
N ASN A 227 -37.82 24.35 10.38
CA ASN A 227 -38.95 23.53 10.82
C ASN A 227 -40.14 23.76 9.86
N VAL A 228 -40.84 22.66 9.57
CA VAL A 228 -42.09 22.71 8.81
C VAL A 228 -43.17 23.40 9.67
N PRO A 229 -43.82 24.47 9.19
CA PRO A 229 -44.92 25.08 9.90
C PRO A 229 -46.09 24.09 10.06
N ASN A 230 -46.74 24.13 11.20
CA ASN A 230 -47.98 23.38 11.42
C ASN A 230 -49.18 24.17 10.87
N THR A 231 -50.18 23.45 10.40
CA THR A 231 -51.45 23.96 9.92
C THR A 231 -52.57 23.64 10.89
N LYS A 232 -53.64 24.40 10.81
CA LYS A 232 -54.89 24.12 11.58
C LYS A 232 -55.98 23.81 10.54
N ALA A 233 -56.21 22.51 10.29
CA ALA A 233 -57.38 22.12 9.50
C ALA A 233 -58.66 22.42 10.26
N ALA A 234 -59.66 23.02 9.59
CA ALA A 234 -61.05 23.02 10.10
C ALA A 234 -61.59 21.58 10.04
N GLU A 235 -62.46 21.23 10.91
CA GLU A 235 -63.09 19.90 10.95
C GLU A 235 -63.81 19.63 9.61
N GLY A 236 -63.44 18.51 8.95
CA GLY A 236 -63.95 18.15 7.59
C GLY A 236 -63.34 18.88 6.41
N ALA A 237 -62.28 19.71 6.60
CA ALA A 237 -61.64 20.39 5.50
C ALA A 237 -60.94 19.39 4.57
N LYS A 238 -61.15 19.52 3.25
CA LYS A 238 -60.48 18.75 2.20
C LYS A 238 -59.27 19.53 1.70
N PRO A 239 -58.14 18.84 1.37
CA PRO A 239 -57.00 19.49 0.73
C PRO A 239 -57.42 20.15 -0.57
N LEU A 240 -56.79 21.29 -0.86
CA LEU A 240 -57.00 22.04 -2.12
C LEU A 240 -56.43 21.24 -3.31
N PRO A 241 -56.90 21.55 -4.55
CA PRO A 241 -56.36 20.96 -5.76
C PRO A 241 -54.87 21.24 -5.91
N MET A 242 -54.12 20.29 -6.47
CA MET A 242 -52.67 20.38 -6.74
C MET A 242 -52.30 21.59 -7.60
N GLU A 243 -53.19 21.96 -8.54
CA GLU A 243 -52.97 23.10 -9.41
C GLU A 243 -52.94 24.43 -8.64
N THR A 244 -53.56 24.51 -7.46
CA THR A 244 -53.46 25.68 -6.56
C THR A 244 -52.02 25.84 -6.04
N TYR A 245 -51.40 24.73 -5.58
CA TYR A 245 -49.99 24.73 -5.11
C TYR A 245 -49.06 25.06 -6.29
N TRP A 246 -49.30 24.48 -7.45
CA TRP A 246 -48.50 24.69 -8.64
C TRP A 246 -48.53 26.13 -9.13
N ARG A 247 -49.67 26.85 -8.99
CA ARG A 247 -49.80 28.29 -9.30
C ARG A 247 -48.85 29.11 -8.43
N HIS A 248 -48.75 28.84 -7.14
CA HIS A 248 -47.77 29.50 -6.25
C HIS A 248 -46.33 29.23 -6.70
N VAL A 249 -46.00 28.01 -7.07
CA VAL A 249 -44.65 27.66 -7.57
C VAL A 249 -44.33 28.50 -8.80
N ARG A 250 -45.23 28.50 -9.80
CA ARG A 250 -45.03 29.25 -11.05
C ARG A 250 -44.90 30.76 -10.84
N SER A 251 -45.61 31.33 -9.87
CA SER A 251 -45.52 32.75 -9.57
C SER A 251 -44.26 33.16 -8.82
N LEU A 252 -43.76 32.29 -7.94
CA LEU A 252 -42.61 32.58 -7.07
C LEU A 252 -41.26 32.13 -7.65
N VAL A 253 -41.25 31.03 -8.42
CA VAL A 253 -40.04 30.46 -9.04
C VAL A 253 -40.38 29.99 -10.47
N PRO A 254 -40.60 30.91 -11.42
CA PRO A 254 -41.04 30.58 -12.78
C PRO A 254 -40.01 29.70 -13.54
N ASP A 255 -38.72 29.88 -13.28
CA ASP A 255 -37.62 29.17 -13.94
C ASP A 255 -37.11 27.94 -13.12
N ALA A 256 -38.02 27.24 -12.44
CA ALA A 256 -37.66 26.05 -11.70
C ALA A 256 -37.21 24.93 -12.63
N ARG A 257 -35.98 24.45 -12.41
CA ARG A 257 -35.43 23.22 -13.06
C ARG A 257 -36.07 21.98 -12.51
N GLU A 258 -36.31 21.93 -11.20
CA GLU A 258 -36.94 20.82 -10.49
C GLU A 258 -37.85 21.37 -9.40
N THR A 259 -39.02 20.81 -9.25
CA THR A 259 -39.94 21.04 -8.13
C THR A 259 -40.33 19.72 -7.50
N LEU A 260 -40.25 19.66 -6.19
CA LEU A 260 -40.71 18.52 -5.40
C LEU A 260 -41.77 19.00 -4.42
N ILE A 261 -43.00 18.54 -4.58
CA ILE A 261 -44.13 18.83 -3.69
C ILE A 261 -44.28 17.66 -2.74
N ARG A 262 -44.01 17.85 -1.45
CA ARG A 262 -44.12 16.83 -0.42
C ARG A 262 -45.35 17.04 0.43
N PHE A 263 -46.09 15.96 0.65
CA PHE A 263 -47.34 15.97 1.41
C PHE A 263 -47.08 15.63 2.88
N PRO A 264 -47.98 16.07 3.79
CA PRO A 264 -47.95 15.70 5.18
C PRO A 264 -47.94 14.17 5.33
N SER A 265 -47.07 13.67 6.14
CA SER A 265 -47.01 12.22 6.43
C SER A 265 -47.97 11.81 7.56
N PRO A 266 -48.39 10.54 7.65
CA PRO A 266 -49.21 10.05 8.77
C PRO A 266 -48.62 10.34 10.15
N ARG A 267 -47.26 10.45 10.22
CA ARG A 267 -46.54 10.79 11.46
C ARG A 267 -46.60 12.27 11.80
N LYS A 268 -46.93 13.16 10.83
CA LYS A 268 -47.02 14.60 10.97
C LYS A 268 -48.22 15.13 10.18
N PRO A 269 -49.46 14.74 10.54
CA PRO A 269 -50.65 15.04 9.75
C PRO A 269 -51.01 16.54 9.77
N LYS A 270 -50.50 17.31 10.73
CA LYS A 270 -50.71 18.75 10.85
C LYS A 270 -49.62 19.59 10.17
N ALA A 271 -48.66 18.98 9.49
CA ALA A 271 -47.63 19.73 8.77
C ALA A 271 -48.21 20.40 7.53
N GLY A 272 -47.68 21.56 7.14
CA GLY A 272 -47.94 22.14 5.84
C GLY A 272 -47.39 21.33 4.69
N ILE A 273 -47.82 21.59 3.48
CA ILE A 273 -47.19 21.08 2.27
C ILE A 273 -45.83 21.74 2.11
N GLU A 274 -44.80 20.89 1.93
CA GLU A 274 -43.44 21.35 1.67
C GLU A 274 -43.15 21.32 0.19
N ILE A 275 -42.78 22.48 -0.39
CA ILE A 275 -42.36 22.55 -1.78
C ILE A 275 -40.91 22.98 -1.85
N PHE A 276 -40.10 22.17 -2.52
CA PHE A 276 -38.70 22.43 -2.75
C PHE A 276 -38.48 22.70 -4.24
N THR A 277 -37.99 23.87 -4.59
CA THR A 277 -37.68 24.20 -5.98
C THR A 277 -36.22 24.48 -6.16
N VAL A 278 -35.64 23.99 -7.26
CA VAL A 278 -34.26 24.27 -7.69
C VAL A 278 -34.34 25.13 -8.96
N ALA A 279 -33.84 26.36 -8.91
CA ALA A 279 -33.82 27.24 -10.07
C ALA A 279 -32.82 26.76 -11.14
N LYS A 280 -32.93 27.18 -12.38
CA LYS A 280 -32.02 26.83 -13.48
C LYS A 280 -30.60 27.31 -13.23
N ASP A 281 -30.42 28.47 -12.63
CA ASP A 281 -29.16 29.13 -12.29
C ASP A 281 -28.63 28.74 -10.92
N ALA A 282 -29.25 27.77 -10.26
CA ALA A 282 -28.85 27.30 -8.93
C ALA A 282 -27.39 26.83 -8.90
N PRO A 283 -26.59 27.25 -7.90
CA PRO A 283 -25.14 26.94 -7.83
C PRO A 283 -24.83 25.46 -7.62
N HIS A 284 -25.81 24.69 -7.16
CA HIS A 284 -25.68 23.22 -6.97
C HIS A 284 -27.07 22.57 -6.90
N GLY A 285 -27.10 21.22 -7.02
CA GLY A 285 -28.34 20.44 -7.11
C GLY A 285 -29.25 20.47 -5.87
N PHE A 286 -28.75 20.92 -4.73
CA PHE A 286 -29.50 21.07 -3.48
C PHE A 286 -29.70 22.55 -3.06
N ALA A 287 -29.45 23.49 -3.95
CA ALA A 287 -29.75 24.93 -3.72
C ALA A 287 -31.25 25.18 -3.86
N ARG A 288 -32.02 24.78 -2.86
CA ARG A 288 -33.47 24.74 -2.87
C ARG A 288 -34.06 25.99 -2.27
N THR A 289 -35.00 26.62 -2.99
CA THR A 289 -35.97 27.52 -2.42
C THR A 289 -37.07 26.71 -1.76
N MET A 290 -37.44 27.03 -0.52
CA MET A 290 -38.44 26.32 0.26
C MET A 290 -39.71 27.16 0.34
N LEU A 291 -40.84 26.53 0.01
CA LEU A 291 -42.15 27.10 0.10
C LEU A 291 -43.02 26.18 0.93
N TYR A 292 -43.69 26.73 1.93
CA TYR A 292 -44.60 26.01 2.82
C TYR A 292 -46.00 26.55 2.62
N LEU A 293 -46.92 25.68 2.26
CA LEU A 293 -48.32 26.05 2.00
C LEU A 293 -49.26 25.36 2.98
N ASP A 294 -50.34 26.04 3.31
CA ASP A 294 -51.44 25.43 4.01
C ASP A 294 -52.27 24.60 3.01
N PRO A 295 -52.44 23.28 3.28
CA PRO A 295 -53.14 22.39 2.37
C PRO A 295 -54.64 22.72 2.21
N TYR A 296 -55.20 23.54 3.09
CA TYR A 296 -56.65 23.80 3.17
C TYR A 296 -57.09 25.22 2.81
N THR A 297 -56.17 26.22 2.82
CA THR A 297 -56.54 27.63 2.80
C THR A 297 -55.84 28.48 1.75
N ASP A 298 -55.20 27.94 0.74
CA ASP A 298 -54.41 28.68 -0.27
C ASP A 298 -53.40 29.72 0.32
N LYS A 299 -53.03 29.55 1.61
CA LYS A 299 -52.14 30.48 2.31
C LYS A 299 -50.69 30.02 2.21
N VAL A 300 -49.82 30.91 1.78
CA VAL A 300 -48.38 30.74 1.91
C VAL A 300 -47.98 30.92 3.38
N LEU A 301 -47.61 29.83 4.06
CA LEU A 301 -47.20 29.87 5.46
C LEU A 301 -45.79 30.43 5.60
N ARG A 302 -44.89 30.08 4.67
CA ARG A 302 -43.53 30.60 4.64
C ARG A 302 -42.93 30.41 3.24
N HIS A 303 -42.16 31.39 2.81
CA HIS A 303 -41.34 31.35 1.61
C HIS A 303 -39.90 31.71 1.97
N VAL A 304 -38.96 30.80 1.70
CA VAL A 304 -37.53 30.98 1.98
C VAL A 304 -36.76 30.78 0.68
N PRO A 305 -36.48 31.83 -0.07
CA PRO A 305 -35.59 31.77 -1.23
C PRO A 305 -34.23 31.27 -0.81
N TYR A 306 -33.54 30.45 -1.64
CA TYR A 306 -32.22 29.94 -1.32
C TYR A 306 -31.22 31.05 -0.93
N ALA A 307 -31.27 32.18 -1.59
CA ALA A 307 -30.43 33.34 -1.28
C ALA A 307 -30.60 33.84 0.17
N GLN A 308 -31.79 33.70 0.75
CA GLN A 308 -32.14 34.11 2.12
C GLN A 308 -32.02 33.00 3.14
N SER A 309 -31.72 31.75 2.71
CA SER A 309 -31.49 30.62 3.62
C SER A 309 -30.33 30.90 4.57
N SER A 310 -30.39 30.33 5.77
CA SER A 310 -29.35 30.49 6.79
C SER A 310 -27.99 29.95 6.31
N ALA A 311 -26.89 30.46 6.87
CA ALA A 311 -25.55 30.04 6.52
C ALA A 311 -25.35 28.53 6.80
N GLY A 312 -25.91 27.99 7.89
CA GLY A 312 -25.86 26.57 8.20
C GLY A 312 -26.62 25.71 7.21
N HIS A 313 -27.78 26.19 6.73
CA HIS A 313 -28.53 25.51 5.68
C HIS A 313 -27.73 25.46 4.37
N LYS A 314 -27.18 26.60 3.94
CA LYS A 314 -26.34 26.69 2.74
C LYS A 314 -25.12 25.73 2.86
N LEU A 315 -24.40 25.78 3.97
CA LEU A 315 -23.21 24.95 4.19
C LEU A 315 -23.57 23.46 4.17
N TYR A 316 -24.63 23.05 4.88
CA TYR A 316 -25.06 21.65 4.91
C TYR A 316 -25.42 21.14 3.50
N PHE A 317 -26.17 21.89 2.71
CA PHE A 317 -26.57 21.48 1.37
C PHE A 317 -25.43 21.58 0.35
N TRP A 318 -24.46 22.46 0.56
CA TRP A 318 -23.21 22.46 -0.18
C TRP A 318 -22.39 21.19 0.10
N MET A 319 -22.26 20.78 1.36
CA MET A 319 -21.59 19.53 1.73
C MET A 319 -22.28 18.34 1.07
N LEU A 320 -23.61 18.30 1.11
CA LEU A 320 -24.38 17.23 0.47
C LEU A 320 -24.18 17.19 -1.04
N SER A 321 -24.22 18.37 -1.70
CA SER A 321 -23.99 18.49 -3.14
C SER A 321 -22.57 18.07 -3.53
N TRP A 322 -21.58 18.44 -2.72
CA TRP A 322 -20.20 18.01 -2.92
C TRP A 322 -20.07 16.48 -2.83
N HIS A 323 -20.60 15.89 -1.77
CA HIS A 323 -20.56 14.44 -1.55
C HIS A 323 -21.22 13.65 -2.69
N MET A 324 -22.31 14.16 -3.24
CA MET A 324 -23.06 13.52 -4.33
C MET A 324 -22.58 13.92 -5.74
N GLY A 325 -21.54 14.74 -5.85
CA GLY A 325 -21.04 15.21 -7.16
C GLY A 325 -21.95 16.18 -7.90
N MET A 326 -22.87 16.86 -7.19
CA MET A 326 -23.90 17.74 -7.76
C MET A 326 -23.55 19.25 -7.65
N VAL A 327 -22.26 19.58 -7.67
CA VAL A 327 -21.76 20.95 -7.60
C VAL A 327 -21.60 21.53 -9.01
N GLY A 328 -22.07 22.77 -9.20
CA GLY A 328 -21.94 23.54 -10.43
C GLY A 328 -23.15 23.43 -11.37
N GLY A 329 -23.25 24.38 -12.30
CA GLY A 329 -24.25 24.39 -13.39
C GLY A 329 -23.91 23.32 -14.46
N ASN A 330 -24.70 23.30 -15.55
CA ASN A 330 -24.69 22.22 -16.55
C ASN A 330 -23.30 21.77 -17.06
N ALA A 331 -22.34 22.67 -17.25
CA ALA A 331 -21.00 22.35 -17.75
C ALA A 331 -20.05 21.80 -16.65
N THR A 332 -20.18 22.29 -15.41
CA THR A 332 -19.34 21.90 -14.28
C THR A 332 -19.88 20.67 -13.54
N SER A 333 -21.15 20.32 -13.77
CA SER A 333 -21.76 19.12 -13.16
C SER A 333 -21.11 17.81 -13.61
N ALA A 334 -20.40 17.79 -14.74
CA ALA A 334 -19.64 16.62 -15.21
C ALA A 334 -18.24 16.50 -14.60
N LEU A 335 -17.62 17.61 -14.19
CA LEU A 335 -16.25 17.59 -13.63
C LEU A 335 -16.19 17.07 -12.21
N MET A 336 -17.17 17.39 -11.39
CA MET A 336 -17.15 17.01 -9.97
C MET A 336 -17.19 15.48 -9.74
N PRO A 337 -18.04 14.70 -10.42
CA PRO A 337 -17.97 13.24 -10.36
C PRO A 337 -16.59 12.71 -10.75
N ILE A 338 -15.93 13.30 -11.77
CA ILE A 338 -14.59 12.91 -12.20
C ILE A 338 -13.56 13.10 -11.06
N VAL A 339 -13.62 14.25 -10.37
CA VAL A 339 -12.71 14.51 -9.22
C VAL A 339 -12.94 13.51 -8.09
N LEU A 340 -14.19 13.23 -7.74
CA LEU A 340 -14.53 12.25 -6.71
C LEU A 340 -14.07 10.84 -7.09
N ILE A 341 -14.23 10.46 -8.36
CA ILE A 341 -13.78 9.17 -8.88
C ILE A 341 -12.26 9.07 -8.84
N PHE A 342 -11.53 10.12 -9.23
CA PHE A 342 -10.07 10.14 -9.11
C PHE A 342 -9.63 9.86 -7.67
N GLY A 343 -10.25 10.52 -6.68
CA GLY A 343 -10.02 10.23 -5.26
C GLY A 343 -10.35 8.79 -4.89
N ALA A 344 -11.52 8.32 -5.29
CA ALA A 344 -12.02 6.99 -4.95
C ALA A 344 -11.17 5.87 -5.60
N LEU A 345 -10.67 6.03 -6.83
CA LEU A 345 -9.74 5.09 -7.50
C LEU A 345 -8.39 5.00 -6.79
N GLY A 346 -7.98 6.01 -6.06
CA GLY A 346 -6.78 5.95 -5.23
C GLY A 346 -6.91 4.99 -4.04
N VAL A 347 -8.12 4.78 -3.51
CA VAL A 347 -8.34 3.90 -2.35
C VAL A 347 -7.97 2.44 -2.62
N PRO A 348 -8.36 1.80 -3.74
CA PRO A 348 -7.86 0.47 -4.12
C PRO A 348 -6.33 0.37 -4.20
N VAL A 349 -5.68 1.40 -4.75
CA VAL A 349 -4.21 1.45 -4.84
C VAL A 349 -3.59 1.52 -3.45
N LEU A 350 -4.14 2.34 -2.54
CA LEU A 350 -3.68 2.43 -1.15
C LEU A 350 -3.90 1.12 -0.40
N ALA A 351 -5.05 0.48 -0.54
CA ALA A 351 -5.35 -0.82 0.06
C ALA A 351 -4.38 -1.90 -0.43
N TYR A 352 -4.16 -2.01 -1.74
CA TYR A 352 -3.23 -2.97 -2.33
C TYR A 352 -1.79 -2.73 -1.88
N THR A 353 -1.30 -1.50 -1.97
CA THR A 353 0.09 -1.18 -1.64
C THR A 353 0.38 -1.31 -0.14
N GLY A 354 -0.56 -0.93 0.72
CA GLY A 354 -0.49 -1.11 2.17
C GLY A 354 -0.45 -2.59 2.55
N THR A 355 -1.41 -3.37 2.06
CA THR A 355 -1.52 -4.81 2.33
C THR A 355 -0.32 -5.58 1.79
N SER A 356 0.09 -5.32 0.53
CA SER A 356 1.25 -5.98 -0.07
C SER A 356 2.55 -5.68 0.68
N SER A 357 2.73 -4.44 1.16
CA SER A 357 3.87 -4.08 2.00
C SER A 357 3.88 -4.83 3.34
N HIS A 358 2.70 -5.01 3.97
CA HIS A 358 2.56 -5.75 5.21
C HIS A 358 2.83 -7.26 5.02
N LEU A 359 2.21 -7.88 4.01
CA LEU A 359 2.39 -9.29 3.71
C LEU A 359 3.85 -9.62 3.39
N ARG A 360 4.49 -8.83 2.53
CA ARG A 360 5.92 -9.01 2.20
C ARG A 360 6.82 -8.93 3.42
N ARG A 361 6.52 -8.05 4.40
CA ARG A 361 7.26 -8.01 5.67
C ARG A 361 7.04 -9.27 6.49
N ARG A 362 5.82 -9.78 6.55
CA ARG A 362 5.47 -10.99 7.33
C ARG A 362 6.09 -12.24 6.71
N PHE A 363 5.96 -12.40 5.40
CA PHE A 363 6.59 -13.54 4.69
C PHE A 363 8.11 -13.50 4.79
N ARG A 364 8.74 -12.33 4.65
CA ARG A 364 10.19 -12.22 4.83
C ARG A 364 10.64 -12.62 6.25
N ARG A 365 9.90 -12.21 7.29
CA ARG A 365 10.19 -12.65 8.66
C ARG A 365 9.99 -14.15 8.86
N ALA A 366 8.96 -14.73 8.28
CA ALA A 366 8.71 -16.19 8.36
C ALA A 366 9.82 -16.99 7.69
N THR A 367 10.33 -16.52 6.52
CA THR A 367 11.48 -17.15 5.82
C THR A 367 12.80 -16.95 6.56
N GLU A 368 12.99 -15.80 7.23
CA GLU A 368 14.19 -15.53 8.03
C GLU A 368 14.26 -16.38 9.32
N THR A 369 13.14 -16.93 9.78
CA THR A 369 13.05 -17.76 10.99
C THR A 369 12.87 -19.26 10.71
N ALA A 370 12.63 -19.65 9.46
CA ALA A 370 12.53 -21.05 9.08
C ALA A 370 13.91 -21.73 9.19
N ARG A 371 14.03 -22.69 10.08
CA ARG A 371 15.20 -23.54 10.22
C ARG A 371 14.94 -24.89 9.57
N LEU A 372 15.94 -25.38 8.86
CA LEU A 372 15.95 -26.70 8.27
C LEU A 372 16.83 -27.59 9.14
N SER A 373 16.31 -28.73 9.57
CA SER A 373 17.10 -29.78 10.23
C SER A 373 17.72 -30.63 9.15
N VAL A 374 19.06 -30.70 9.10
CA VAL A 374 19.82 -31.46 8.11
C VAL A 374 20.81 -32.38 8.81
N GLN A 375 21.07 -33.57 8.22
CA GLN A 375 22.07 -34.48 8.69
C GLN A 375 23.39 -34.27 7.96
N VAL A 376 24.49 -34.30 8.68
CA VAL A 376 25.85 -34.34 8.12
C VAL A 376 26.12 -35.78 7.61
N VAL A 377 25.97 -35.96 6.31
CA VAL A 377 26.13 -37.31 5.69
C VAL A 377 27.57 -37.64 5.36
N ALA A 378 28.44 -36.64 5.22
CA ALA A 378 29.87 -36.81 5.05
C ALA A 378 30.65 -35.60 5.56
N LYS A 379 31.79 -35.85 6.19
CA LYS A 379 32.79 -34.86 6.60
C LYS A 379 34.15 -35.26 6.06
N ARG A 380 34.76 -34.46 5.18
CA ARG A 380 36.02 -34.81 4.52
C ARG A 380 37.04 -33.70 4.67
N ILE A 381 38.31 -34.07 4.86
CA ILE A 381 39.43 -33.14 4.78
C ILE A 381 39.69 -32.89 3.31
N GLU A 382 39.43 -31.66 2.87
CA GLU A 382 39.51 -31.24 1.48
C GLU A 382 40.91 -30.69 1.12
N ALA A 383 41.47 -29.91 2.05
CA ALA A 383 42.82 -29.37 1.97
C ALA A 383 43.35 -29.07 3.38
N SER A 384 44.61 -28.66 3.51
CA SER A 384 45.20 -28.30 4.80
C SER A 384 44.38 -27.23 5.53
N GLY A 385 43.74 -27.59 6.63
CA GLY A 385 42.89 -26.74 7.45
C GLY A 385 41.49 -26.46 6.86
N ILE A 386 41.07 -27.19 5.82
CA ILE A 386 39.74 -27.05 5.20
C ILE A 386 39.02 -28.40 5.25
N CYS A 387 37.83 -28.42 5.84
CA CYS A 387 36.91 -29.55 5.80
C CYS A 387 35.66 -29.19 4.97
N THR A 388 35.16 -30.19 4.25
CA THR A 388 33.84 -30.11 3.62
C THR A 388 32.83 -30.91 4.43
N PHE A 389 31.57 -30.39 4.43
CA PHE A 389 30.44 -31.04 5.07
C PHE A 389 29.34 -31.18 4.01
N GLU A 390 28.90 -32.42 3.82
CA GLU A 390 27.76 -32.74 2.99
C GLU A 390 26.53 -32.84 3.88
N LEU A 391 25.50 -32.05 3.56
CA LEU A 391 24.29 -31.90 4.34
C LEU A 391 23.11 -32.40 3.53
N ALA A 392 22.29 -33.30 4.10
CA ALA A 392 21.09 -33.82 3.45
C ALA A 392 19.89 -33.80 4.42
N ASP A 393 18.68 -33.90 3.88
CA ASP A 393 17.49 -34.07 4.70
C ASP A 393 17.50 -35.44 5.37
N PRO A 394 17.29 -35.57 6.71
CA PRO A 394 17.32 -36.82 7.43
C PRO A 394 16.32 -37.88 6.94
N MET A 395 15.26 -37.45 6.25
CA MET A 395 14.25 -38.33 5.68
C MET A 395 14.41 -38.53 4.16
N GLY A 396 15.52 -38.04 3.57
CA GLY A 396 15.80 -38.16 2.13
C GLY A 396 14.93 -37.27 1.24
N LYS A 397 14.27 -36.25 1.78
CA LYS A 397 13.50 -35.32 0.99
C LYS A 397 14.41 -34.33 0.25
N PRO A 398 13.98 -33.82 -0.91
CA PRO A 398 14.69 -32.73 -1.57
C PRO A 398 14.82 -31.49 -0.65
N LEU A 399 16.02 -30.94 -0.60
CA LEU A 399 16.28 -29.66 0.06
C LEU A 399 15.77 -28.50 -0.80
N PRO A 400 15.47 -27.31 -0.21
CA PRO A 400 15.09 -26.14 -0.96
C PRO A 400 16.09 -25.81 -2.07
N SER A 401 15.58 -25.44 -3.26
CA SER A 401 16.42 -25.05 -4.39
C SER A 401 17.20 -23.77 -4.09
N PHE A 402 18.42 -23.66 -4.61
CA PHE A 402 19.28 -22.50 -4.46
C PHE A 402 19.87 -22.03 -5.79
N SER A 403 20.46 -20.86 -5.82
CA SER A 403 21.15 -20.30 -6.99
C SER A 403 22.64 -20.13 -6.70
N ALA A 404 23.47 -20.14 -7.75
CA ALA A 404 24.90 -19.96 -7.60
C ALA A 404 25.26 -18.66 -6.85
N GLY A 405 26.15 -18.74 -5.86
CA GLY A 405 26.47 -17.68 -4.91
C GLY A 405 25.59 -17.65 -3.65
N SER A 406 24.72 -18.64 -3.45
CA SER A 406 23.93 -18.78 -2.22
C SER A 406 24.78 -19.27 -1.05
N HIS A 407 24.36 -18.86 0.14
CA HIS A 407 24.90 -19.32 1.42
C HIS A 407 23.78 -19.75 2.36
N VAL A 408 24.13 -20.48 3.40
CA VAL A 408 23.26 -20.86 4.52
C VAL A 408 23.86 -20.38 5.84
N ASP A 409 23.00 -19.99 6.79
CA ASP A 409 23.40 -19.85 8.19
C ASP A 409 23.41 -21.22 8.84
N VAL A 410 24.50 -21.63 9.47
CA VAL A 410 24.61 -22.84 10.24
C VAL A 410 24.57 -22.49 11.72
N TYR A 411 23.65 -23.12 12.46
CA TYR A 411 23.48 -22.95 13.90
C TYR A 411 24.31 -24.04 14.59
N VAL A 412 25.59 -23.74 14.84
CA VAL A 412 26.55 -24.73 15.34
C VAL A 412 26.24 -25.15 16.78
N ARG A 413 25.86 -24.20 17.63
CA ARG A 413 25.39 -24.37 19.01
C ARG A 413 24.65 -23.07 19.45
N ASP A 414 24.05 -23.11 20.63
CA ASP A 414 23.28 -21.95 21.16
C ASP A 414 24.07 -20.63 21.10
N GLY A 415 23.51 -19.66 20.39
CA GLY A 415 24.11 -18.37 20.18
C GLY A 415 25.26 -18.30 19.19
N LEU A 416 25.69 -19.44 18.59
CA LEU A 416 26.79 -19.50 17.64
C LEU A 416 26.29 -19.82 16.23
N VAL A 417 26.08 -18.79 15.42
CA VAL A 417 25.66 -18.90 14.01
C VAL A 417 26.79 -18.47 13.10
N ARG A 418 27.02 -19.23 12.00
CA ARG A 418 28.02 -18.90 10.98
C ARG A 418 27.46 -19.09 9.58
N GLN A 419 27.86 -18.23 8.68
CA GLN A 419 27.50 -18.32 7.27
C GLN A 419 28.52 -19.13 6.49
N TYR A 420 28.03 -20.03 5.64
CA TYR A 420 28.85 -20.77 4.71
C TYR A 420 28.21 -20.80 3.32
N SER A 421 29.01 -20.46 2.30
CA SER A 421 28.55 -20.49 0.92
C SER A 421 28.40 -21.94 0.43
N LEU A 422 27.35 -22.19 -0.33
CA LEU A 422 27.10 -23.47 -0.98
C LEU A 422 28.07 -23.64 -2.17
N CYS A 423 28.76 -24.77 -2.24
CA CYS A 423 29.79 -25.01 -3.24
C CYS A 423 29.50 -26.18 -4.18
N ASN A 424 28.30 -26.78 -4.12
CA ASN A 424 27.84 -27.80 -5.07
C ASN A 424 27.01 -27.19 -6.19
N ASP A 425 26.74 -28.00 -7.22
CA ASP A 425 25.89 -27.60 -8.36
C ASP A 425 24.48 -27.26 -7.87
N PRO A 426 23.94 -26.11 -8.22
CA PRO A 426 22.56 -25.72 -7.85
C PRO A 426 21.45 -26.66 -8.34
N ARG A 427 21.73 -27.55 -9.28
CA ARG A 427 20.78 -28.59 -9.75
C ARG A 427 20.64 -29.76 -8.79
N GLU A 428 21.61 -29.96 -7.88
CA GLU A 428 21.57 -31.01 -6.87
C GLU A 428 20.57 -30.64 -5.78
N ALA A 429 19.39 -31.24 -5.83
CA ALA A 429 18.34 -30.99 -4.84
C ALA A 429 18.43 -31.88 -3.60
N HIS A 430 19.26 -32.93 -3.64
CA HIS A 430 19.35 -33.93 -2.58
C HIS A 430 20.34 -33.56 -1.48
N ARG A 431 21.22 -32.60 -1.72
CA ARG A 431 22.26 -32.21 -0.76
C ARG A 431 22.70 -30.77 -0.88
N TYR A 432 23.27 -30.24 0.19
CA TYR A 432 24.12 -29.05 0.18
C TYR A 432 25.54 -29.44 0.53
N LEU A 433 26.53 -28.77 -0.06
CA LEU A 433 27.94 -28.93 0.27
C LEU A 433 28.51 -27.58 0.72
N ILE A 434 29.12 -27.55 1.88
CA ILE A 434 29.81 -26.36 2.42
C ILE A 434 31.27 -26.66 2.68
N GLY A 435 32.15 -25.67 2.46
CA GLY A 435 33.58 -25.77 2.79
C GLY A 435 33.91 -24.83 3.95
N VAL A 436 34.56 -25.33 4.96
CA VAL A 436 34.90 -24.62 6.20
C VAL A 436 36.41 -24.57 6.41
N LEU A 437 36.98 -23.36 6.36
CA LEU A 437 38.37 -23.12 6.73
C LEU A 437 38.47 -22.93 8.26
N ARG A 438 39.36 -23.69 8.94
CA ARG A 438 39.67 -23.48 10.35
C ARG A 438 40.48 -22.20 10.54
N GLY A 439 39.82 -21.18 11.08
CA GLY A 439 40.46 -19.89 11.35
C GLY A 439 41.41 -19.96 12.56
N THR A 440 42.61 -19.41 12.46
CA THR A 440 43.58 -19.33 13.55
C THR A 440 43.12 -18.37 14.66
N GLU A 441 42.37 -17.31 14.30
CA GLU A 441 41.78 -16.34 15.24
C GLU A 441 40.27 -16.52 15.34
N SER A 442 39.79 -17.78 15.34
CA SER A 442 38.37 -18.08 15.35
C SER A 442 37.70 -17.69 16.67
N ARG A 443 36.56 -16.99 16.57
CA ARG A 443 35.61 -16.78 17.68
C ARG A 443 34.80 -18.06 17.99
N GLY A 444 35.41 -19.24 17.82
CA GLY A 444 34.86 -20.56 18.12
C GLY A 444 34.01 -21.19 17.01
N GLY A 445 33.54 -20.48 15.99
CA GLY A 445 32.59 -21.04 15.02
C GLY A 445 33.22 -22.07 14.06
N SER A 446 34.29 -21.72 13.36
CA SER A 446 34.96 -22.65 12.45
C SER A 446 35.68 -23.77 13.22
N ALA A 447 36.20 -23.49 14.43
CA ALA A 447 36.75 -24.51 15.30
C ALA A 447 35.68 -25.53 15.71
N ALA A 448 34.51 -25.08 16.16
CA ALA A 448 33.40 -25.97 16.53
C ALA A 448 32.92 -26.83 15.35
N MET A 449 32.84 -26.25 14.13
CA MET A 449 32.54 -27.08 12.94
C MET A 449 33.56 -28.19 12.70
N HIS A 450 34.86 -27.90 12.92
CA HIS A 450 35.91 -28.89 12.75
C HIS A 450 35.94 -29.92 13.88
N ASP A 451 35.73 -29.49 15.13
CA ASP A 451 35.99 -30.33 16.31
C ASP A 451 34.70 -31.01 16.81
N ASP A 452 33.57 -30.27 16.85
CA ASP A 452 32.35 -30.74 17.51
C ASP A 452 31.38 -31.41 16.54
N VAL A 453 31.33 -30.99 15.24
CA VAL A 453 30.39 -31.54 14.24
C VAL A 453 30.99 -32.77 13.56
N GLN A 454 30.28 -33.91 13.61
CA GLN A 454 30.71 -35.20 13.06
C GLN A 454 29.71 -35.73 12.02
N GLU A 455 30.14 -36.75 11.25
CA GLU A 455 29.22 -37.51 10.38
C GLU A 455 28.12 -38.17 11.21
N GLY A 456 26.90 -38.11 10.74
CA GLY A 456 25.71 -38.58 11.43
C GLY A 456 24.99 -37.52 12.27
N ASP A 457 25.64 -36.42 12.62
CA ASP A 457 25.04 -35.37 13.43
C ASP A 457 23.91 -34.66 12.67
N THR A 458 22.92 -34.24 13.43
CA THR A 458 21.85 -33.38 12.92
C THR A 458 22.10 -31.96 13.37
N ILE A 459 22.17 -31.04 12.41
CA ILE A 459 22.38 -29.61 12.64
C ILE A 459 21.24 -28.78 12.05
N GLU A 460 21.03 -27.61 12.60
CA GLU A 460 20.05 -26.66 12.04
C GLU A 460 20.73 -25.66 11.08
N ILE A 461 20.11 -25.40 9.96
CA ILE A 461 20.55 -24.41 8.99
C ILE A 461 19.39 -23.49 8.59
N SER A 462 19.69 -22.31 8.03
CA SER A 462 18.68 -21.49 7.38
C SER A 462 18.33 -22.02 5.97
N GLU A 463 17.21 -21.60 5.40
CA GLU A 463 17.05 -21.71 3.95
C GLU A 463 18.17 -20.93 3.23
N PRO A 464 18.58 -21.38 1.99
CA PRO A 464 19.59 -20.69 1.19
C PRO A 464 19.21 -19.25 0.87
N ARG A 465 20.18 -18.35 1.01
CA ARG A 465 20.04 -16.93 0.65
C ARG A 465 21.15 -16.55 -0.32
N ASN A 466 20.87 -15.67 -1.29
CA ASN A 466 21.84 -15.26 -2.27
C ASN A 466 22.02 -13.74 -2.30
N HIS A 467 23.18 -13.28 -1.86
CA HIS A 467 23.62 -11.89 -1.93
C HIS A 467 24.76 -11.69 -2.96
N PHE A 468 25.24 -12.77 -3.57
CA PHE A 468 26.33 -12.77 -4.55
C PHE A 468 25.86 -13.41 -5.87
N GLN A 469 24.90 -12.77 -6.54
CA GLN A 469 24.20 -13.31 -7.71
C GLN A 469 24.99 -13.13 -8.99
N LEU A 470 24.95 -14.14 -9.89
CA LEU A 470 25.40 -14.00 -11.27
C LEU A 470 24.51 -12.97 -12.02
N ALA A 471 25.15 -12.09 -12.78
CA ALA A 471 24.45 -11.09 -13.59
C ALA A 471 23.70 -11.77 -14.75
N HIS A 472 22.43 -11.40 -14.92
CA HIS A 472 21.64 -11.89 -16.04
C HIS A 472 22.11 -11.27 -17.36
N GLY A 473 22.37 -12.12 -18.37
CA GLY A 473 22.77 -11.66 -19.70
C GLY A 473 24.23 -11.20 -19.81
N ALA A 474 25.10 -11.59 -18.87
CA ALA A 474 26.54 -11.37 -19.01
C ALA A 474 27.05 -12.08 -20.26
N SER A 475 27.87 -11.40 -21.07
CA SER A 475 28.55 -12.01 -22.23
C SER A 475 29.72 -12.89 -21.81
N LYS A 476 30.42 -12.51 -20.74
CA LYS A 476 31.54 -13.26 -20.15
C LYS A 476 31.59 -13.01 -18.64
N SER A 477 32.01 -14.03 -17.87
CA SER A 477 32.26 -13.90 -16.44
C SER A 477 33.74 -14.21 -16.13
N ILE A 478 34.42 -13.31 -15.41
CA ILE A 478 35.75 -13.54 -14.86
C ILE A 478 35.57 -13.87 -13.38
N LEU A 479 35.91 -15.09 -12.99
CA LEU A 479 35.78 -15.59 -11.66
C LEU A 479 37.16 -15.63 -10.99
N ILE A 480 37.32 -14.96 -9.83
CA ILE A 480 38.59 -14.88 -9.12
C ILE A 480 38.37 -15.32 -7.69
N ALA A 481 39.03 -16.46 -7.30
CA ALA A 481 38.93 -17.02 -5.97
C ALA A 481 40.25 -16.95 -5.21
N GLY A 482 40.22 -16.48 -3.95
CA GLY A 482 41.36 -16.50 -3.04
C GLY A 482 41.13 -17.49 -1.87
N GLY A 483 41.90 -18.60 -1.79
CA GLY A 483 41.75 -19.60 -0.73
C GLY A 483 40.32 -20.15 -0.60
N ILE A 484 39.71 -20.06 0.59
CA ILE A 484 38.35 -20.58 0.84
C ILE A 484 37.26 -19.79 0.11
N GLY A 485 37.58 -18.63 -0.47
CA GLY A 485 36.67 -17.90 -1.35
C GLY A 485 36.27 -18.66 -2.62
N ILE A 486 36.90 -19.83 -2.85
CA ILE A 486 36.50 -20.76 -3.91
C ILE A 486 35.07 -21.28 -3.75
N THR A 487 34.51 -21.34 -2.54
CA THR A 487 33.23 -22.00 -2.28
C THR A 487 32.06 -21.37 -3.11
N PRO A 488 31.76 -20.06 -3.09
CA PRO A 488 30.73 -19.50 -3.96
C PRO A 488 31.16 -19.47 -5.43
N ILE A 489 32.43 -19.28 -5.69
CA ILE A 489 32.99 -19.16 -7.05
C ILE A 489 32.91 -20.51 -7.78
N LEU A 490 33.18 -21.64 -7.10
CA LEU A 490 33.03 -22.97 -7.67
C LEU A 490 31.60 -23.26 -8.10
N CYS A 491 30.65 -22.96 -7.22
CA CYS A 491 29.22 -23.05 -7.54
C CYS A 491 28.83 -22.19 -8.76
N MET A 492 29.41 -21.00 -8.90
CA MET A 492 29.21 -20.15 -10.09
C MET A 492 29.81 -20.78 -11.33
N ALA A 493 31.03 -21.35 -11.25
CA ALA A 493 31.68 -21.98 -12.38
C ALA A 493 30.89 -23.21 -12.88
N GLU A 494 30.40 -24.06 -11.96
CA GLU A 494 29.52 -25.18 -12.29
C GLU A 494 28.24 -24.72 -12.97
N ARG A 495 27.58 -23.66 -12.43
CA ARG A 495 26.39 -23.10 -13.05
C ARG A 495 26.63 -22.57 -14.44
N LEU A 496 27.71 -21.80 -14.64
CA LEU A 496 28.06 -21.22 -15.94
C LEU A 496 28.42 -22.30 -16.95
N ALA A 497 29.17 -23.31 -16.55
CA ALA A 497 29.48 -24.48 -17.39
C ALA A 497 28.21 -25.21 -17.85
N ASN A 498 27.28 -25.43 -16.92
CA ASN A 498 26.01 -26.12 -17.20
C ASN A 498 25.07 -25.40 -18.15
N ILE A 499 25.12 -24.07 -18.18
CA ILE A 499 24.32 -23.26 -19.13
C ILE A 499 25.08 -22.88 -20.39
N GLY A 500 26.32 -23.39 -20.57
CA GLY A 500 27.16 -23.10 -21.72
C GLY A 500 27.64 -21.65 -21.81
N ALA A 501 27.65 -20.90 -20.68
CA ALA A 501 28.08 -19.50 -20.66
C ALA A 501 29.61 -19.39 -20.75
N GLU A 502 30.07 -18.25 -21.29
CA GLU A 502 31.51 -17.93 -21.38
C GLU A 502 32.03 -17.48 -20.02
N PHE A 503 33.10 -18.15 -19.53
CA PHE A 503 33.78 -17.73 -18.30
C PHE A 503 35.23 -18.24 -18.25
N GLU A 504 36.04 -17.61 -17.40
CA GLU A 504 37.35 -18.05 -16.95
C GLU A 504 37.41 -17.98 -15.42
N LEU A 505 38.14 -18.92 -14.81
CA LEU A 505 38.31 -19.00 -13.36
C LEU A 505 39.80 -18.97 -13.00
N HIS A 506 40.20 -17.99 -12.20
CA HIS A 506 41.52 -17.86 -11.61
C HIS A 506 41.44 -18.22 -10.12
N TYR A 507 42.08 -19.32 -9.74
CA TYR A 507 42.08 -19.81 -8.35
C TYR A 507 43.44 -19.61 -7.71
N CYS A 508 43.52 -18.68 -6.77
CA CYS A 508 44.72 -18.23 -6.09
C CYS A 508 44.83 -18.86 -4.70
N THR A 509 45.88 -19.59 -4.42
CA THR A 509 46.20 -20.21 -3.12
C THR A 509 47.67 -20.07 -2.79
N ARG A 510 48.09 -20.47 -1.58
CA ARG A 510 49.51 -20.45 -1.23
C ARG A 510 50.25 -21.57 -1.90
N SER A 511 49.71 -22.80 -1.82
CA SER A 511 50.32 -23.99 -2.37
C SER A 511 49.25 -25.03 -2.76
N PRO A 512 49.60 -26.08 -3.54
CA PRO A 512 48.65 -27.15 -3.90
C PRO A 512 47.97 -27.83 -2.70
N GLU A 513 48.69 -28.04 -1.58
CA GLU A 513 48.16 -28.70 -0.36
C GLU A 513 47.11 -27.85 0.36
N ARG A 514 47.04 -26.54 0.05
CA ARG A 514 46.07 -25.60 0.59
C ARG A 514 44.93 -25.26 -0.41
N THR A 515 44.91 -25.99 -1.53
CA THR A 515 43.96 -25.77 -2.62
C THR A 515 42.78 -26.73 -2.47
N ALA A 516 41.69 -26.23 -1.91
CA ALA A 516 40.45 -27.01 -1.78
C ALA A 516 39.84 -27.28 -3.17
N PHE A 517 39.19 -28.43 -3.31
CA PHE A 517 38.51 -28.89 -4.53
C PHE A 517 39.42 -29.03 -5.75
N LEU A 518 40.73 -29.13 -5.56
CA LEU A 518 41.70 -29.20 -6.65
C LEU A 518 41.41 -30.37 -7.61
N GLN A 519 41.19 -31.59 -7.07
CA GLN A 519 40.89 -32.77 -7.88
C GLN A 519 39.52 -32.63 -8.58
N ARG A 520 38.49 -32.22 -7.86
CA ARG A 520 37.14 -32.00 -8.40
C ARG A 520 37.16 -31.01 -9.58
N ILE A 521 37.91 -29.91 -9.46
CA ILE A 521 38.06 -28.92 -10.52
C ILE A 521 38.80 -29.50 -11.72
N ARG A 522 39.90 -30.24 -11.50
CA ARG A 522 40.66 -30.88 -12.57
C ARG A 522 39.87 -31.92 -13.36
N GLU A 523 38.97 -32.63 -12.69
CA GLU A 523 38.10 -33.64 -13.30
C GLU A 523 36.81 -33.05 -13.90
N SER A 524 36.56 -31.77 -13.73
CA SER A 524 35.34 -31.09 -14.21
C SER A 524 35.37 -30.90 -15.73
N ASN A 525 34.19 -30.75 -16.33
CA ASN A 525 34.01 -30.42 -17.75
C ASN A 525 34.49 -29.00 -18.10
N PHE A 526 34.80 -28.18 -17.12
CA PHE A 526 35.32 -26.84 -17.27
C PHE A 526 36.78 -26.68 -16.84
N ALA A 527 37.49 -27.76 -16.57
CA ALA A 527 38.89 -27.73 -16.12
C ALA A 527 39.81 -26.87 -17.01
N ARG A 528 39.56 -26.85 -18.34
CA ARG A 528 40.33 -26.04 -19.31
C ARG A 528 40.10 -24.55 -19.21
N ARG A 529 39.08 -24.10 -18.44
CA ARG A 529 38.77 -22.72 -18.17
C ARG A 529 39.28 -22.24 -16.80
N VAL A 530 40.05 -23.08 -16.11
CA VAL A 530 40.56 -22.82 -14.76
C VAL A 530 42.06 -22.70 -14.78
N GLU A 531 42.57 -21.61 -14.21
CA GLU A 531 43.99 -21.38 -14.00
C GLU A 531 44.30 -21.35 -12.49
N PHE A 532 45.25 -22.16 -12.06
CA PHE A 532 45.68 -22.22 -10.67
C PHE A 532 46.92 -21.37 -10.45
N HIS A 533 46.88 -20.52 -9.43
CA HIS A 533 47.97 -19.63 -9.07
C HIS A 533 48.47 -19.91 -7.66
N PHE A 534 49.80 -20.09 -7.49
CA PHE A 534 50.40 -20.40 -6.22
C PHE A 534 51.41 -19.32 -5.80
N SER A 535 51.14 -18.65 -4.63
CA SER A 535 52.00 -17.56 -4.17
C SER A 535 53.35 -18.00 -3.64
N ASP A 536 53.41 -19.23 -3.13
CA ASP A 536 54.66 -19.87 -2.62
C ASP A 536 55.44 -20.58 -3.74
N GLY A 537 54.87 -20.63 -4.96
CA GLY A 537 55.50 -21.18 -6.16
C GLY A 537 56.39 -20.17 -6.87
N PRO A 538 57.04 -20.62 -8.02
CA PRO A 538 57.82 -19.77 -8.85
C PRO A 538 57.01 -18.59 -9.42
N ALA A 539 57.72 -17.56 -9.91
CA ALA A 539 57.08 -16.30 -10.30
C ALA A 539 56.02 -16.46 -11.42
N GLU A 540 56.22 -17.44 -12.29
CA GLU A 540 55.33 -17.75 -13.42
C GLU A 540 53.99 -18.36 -12.99
N GLN A 541 53.92 -18.90 -11.78
CA GLN A 541 52.68 -19.44 -11.20
C GLN A 541 51.92 -18.43 -10.36
N ARG A 542 52.44 -17.24 -10.15
CA ARG A 542 51.78 -16.24 -9.35
C ARG A 542 50.71 -15.55 -10.18
N PHE A 543 49.69 -15.08 -9.47
CA PHE A 543 48.56 -14.37 -10.08
C PHE A 543 48.99 -12.99 -10.56
N ASP A 544 48.94 -12.77 -11.88
CA ASP A 544 49.15 -11.46 -12.48
C ASP A 544 47.81 -10.78 -12.71
N ILE A 545 47.42 -9.93 -11.75
CA ILE A 545 46.18 -9.18 -11.79
C ILE A 545 46.09 -8.29 -13.04
N ASP A 546 47.22 -7.72 -13.48
CA ASP A 546 47.26 -6.78 -14.59
C ASP A 546 47.11 -7.47 -15.95
N ALA A 547 47.58 -8.69 -16.06
CA ALA A 547 47.40 -9.51 -17.26
C ALA A 547 45.94 -10.00 -17.41
N VAL A 548 45.31 -10.39 -16.30
CA VAL A 548 43.89 -10.87 -16.27
C VAL A 548 42.91 -9.74 -16.44
N LEU A 549 43.07 -8.68 -15.68
CA LEU A 549 42.17 -7.52 -15.72
C LEU A 549 42.63 -6.53 -16.80
N ARG A 550 42.52 -6.91 -18.07
CA ARG A 550 42.71 -6.00 -19.20
C ARG A 550 41.60 -4.95 -19.24
N PHE A 551 41.47 -4.26 -20.39
CA PHE A 551 40.38 -3.26 -20.53
C PHE A 551 38.99 -3.90 -20.38
N PRO A 552 38.03 -3.19 -19.74
CA PRO A 552 36.68 -3.71 -19.57
C PRO A 552 36.00 -3.92 -20.90
N VAL A 553 35.45 -5.11 -21.13
CA VAL A 553 34.62 -5.43 -22.29
C VAL A 553 33.16 -5.31 -21.88
N ALA A 554 32.35 -4.71 -22.73
CA ALA A 554 30.93 -4.54 -22.48
C ALA A 554 30.26 -5.91 -22.24
N GLY A 555 29.48 -6.03 -21.15
CA GLY A 555 28.82 -7.28 -20.78
C GLY A 555 29.71 -8.28 -20.05
N THR A 556 30.99 -7.98 -19.80
CA THR A 556 31.87 -8.82 -18.96
C THR A 556 31.69 -8.46 -17.49
N HIS A 557 31.50 -9.44 -16.63
CA HIS A 557 31.34 -9.25 -15.18
C HIS A 557 32.46 -9.94 -14.41
N LEU A 558 33.03 -9.25 -13.42
CA LEU A 558 34.08 -9.74 -12.54
C LEU A 558 33.48 -10.15 -11.20
N TYR A 559 33.78 -11.36 -10.75
CA TYR A 559 33.38 -11.91 -9.45
C TYR A 559 34.63 -12.24 -8.66
N VAL A 560 34.76 -11.67 -7.46
CA VAL A 560 35.92 -11.95 -6.59
C VAL A 560 35.46 -12.31 -5.17
N CYS A 561 36.05 -13.39 -4.63
CA CYS A 561 35.87 -13.81 -3.24
C CYS A 561 37.19 -14.34 -2.67
N GLY A 562 37.49 -13.93 -1.42
CA GLY A 562 38.76 -14.32 -0.76
C GLY A 562 39.08 -13.39 0.42
N PRO A 563 40.34 -13.42 0.90
CA PRO A 563 40.81 -12.49 1.93
C PRO A 563 40.64 -11.03 1.52
N GLN A 564 40.32 -10.17 2.48
CA GLN A 564 40.00 -8.76 2.19
C GLN A 564 41.09 -8.07 1.37
N GLY A 565 42.36 -8.11 1.77
CA GLY A 565 43.43 -7.44 1.05
C GLY A 565 43.62 -7.95 -0.38
N PHE A 566 43.36 -9.27 -0.64
CA PHE A 566 43.34 -9.83 -1.98
C PHE A 566 42.22 -9.26 -2.83
N MET A 567 41.01 -9.21 -2.30
CA MET A 567 39.86 -8.66 -3.00
C MET A 567 40.04 -7.16 -3.29
N ASP A 568 40.53 -6.40 -2.30
CA ASP A 568 40.80 -4.97 -2.47
C ASP A 568 41.82 -4.74 -3.59
N SER A 569 42.90 -5.52 -3.64
CA SER A 569 43.91 -5.45 -4.71
C SER A 569 43.31 -5.68 -6.10
N VAL A 570 42.46 -6.69 -6.24
CA VAL A 570 41.77 -7.04 -7.50
C VAL A 570 40.80 -5.92 -7.91
N LEU A 571 39.98 -5.46 -6.97
CA LEU A 571 38.96 -4.44 -7.25
C LEU A 571 39.58 -3.07 -7.56
N ASP A 572 40.66 -2.69 -6.87
CA ASP A 572 41.37 -1.44 -7.14
C ASP A 572 42.10 -1.47 -8.48
N ALA A 573 42.67 -2.63 -8.87
CA ALA A 573 43.22 -2.80 -10.19
C ALA A 573 42.15 -2.67 -11.28
N ALA A 574 40.97 -3.29 -11.08
CA ALA A 574 39.85 -3.16 -12.00
C ALA A 574 39.37 -1.71 -12.12
N ARG A 575 39.24 -1.00 -11.01
CA ARG A 575 38.84 0.42 -11.00
C ARG A 575 39.85 1.30 -11.72
N ARG A 576 41.15 1.12 -11.48
CA ARG A 576 42.21 1.85 -12.18
C ARG A 576 42.17 1.63 -13.71
N LYS A 577 41.73 0.45 -14.14
CA LYS A 577 41.57 0.10 -15.56
C LYS A 577 40.23 0.53 -16.15
N GLY A 578 39.38 1.23 -15.39
CA GLY A 578 38.13 1.80 -15.86
C GLY A 578 36.95 0.84 -15.87
N TRP A 579 36.99 -0.27 -15.09
CA TRP A 579 35.84 -1.17 -14.97
C TRP A 579 34.66 -0.48 -14.31
N PRO A 580 33.45 -0.52 -14.91
CA PRO A 580 32.25 0.04 -14.31
C PRO A 580 31.89 -0.68 -13.01
N GLN A 581 31.48 0.07 -11.99
CA GLN A 581 31.11 -0.50 -10.67
C GLN A 581 30.02 -1.57 -10.77
N GLN A 582 29.12 -1.50 -11.75
CA GLN A 582 28.04 -2.48 -11.95
C GLN A 582 28.52 -3.84 -12.46
N GLN A 583 29.75 -3.91 -12.99
CA GLN A 583 30.39 -5.13 -13.48
C GLN A 583 31.30 -5.78 -12.42
N LEU A 584 31.47 -5.14 -11.25
CA LEU A 584 32.33 -5.61 -10.17
C LEU A 584 31.48 -6.21 -9.05
N HIS A 585 31.65 -7.50 -8.79
CA HIS A 585 30.92 -8.25 -7.77
C HIS A 585 31.88 -8.87 -6.77
N ARG A 586 31.54 -8.81 -5.48
CA ARG A 586 32.36 -9.34 -4.41
C ARG A 586 31.52 -9.95 -3.29
N GLU A 587 32.09 -10.94 -2.59
CA GLU A 587 31.52 -11.50 -1.36
C GLU A 587 32.58 -11.54 -0.27
N PHE A 588 32.24 -11.04 0.94
CA PHE A 588 33.11 -11.05 2.11
C PHE A 588 32.70 -12.14 3.09
N PHE A 589 33.65 -12.94 3.59
CA PHE A 589 33.41 -13.92 4.64
C PHE A 589 33.71 -13.38 6.05
N SER A 590 34.51 -12.34 6.16
CA SER A 590 34.78 -11.63 7.40
C SER A 590 35.10 -10.18 7.12
N SER A 591 34.73 -9.29 8.02
CA SER A 591 35.28 -7.94 8.08
C SER A 591 36.26 -7.86 9.26
N SER A 592 37.43 -7.29 9.05
CA SER A 592 38.39 -6.96 10.09
C SER A 592 37.93 -5.71 10.85
N VAL A 593 36.77 -5.78 11.51
CA VAL A 593 36.34 -4.69 12.41
C VAL A 593 37.15 -4.83 13.68
N GLN A 594 38.33 -4.19 13.71
CA GLN A 594 39.09 -4.04 14.94
C GLN A 594 38.54 -2.87 15.74
N PRO A 595 38.43 -2.97 17.08
CA PRO A 595 38.18 -1.81 17.92
C PRO A 595 39.25 -0.74 17.64
N SER A 596 38.83 0.48 17.34
CA SER A 596 39.76 1.59 17.20
C SER A 596 40.14 2.15 18.58
N VAL A 597 41.36 2.62 18.70
CA VAL A 597 41.80 3.36 19.91
C VAL A 597 40.94 4.61 20.16
N ASP A 598 40.37 5.16 19.09
CA ASP A 598 39.49 6.33 19.08
C ASP A 598 38.02 6.02 19.35
N ASP A 599 37.67 4.74 19.65
CA ASP A 599 36.29 4.37 19.94
C ASP A 599 35.79 5.04 21.21
N CYS A 600 34.76 5.87 21.03
CA CYS A 600 34.08 6.58 22.11
C CYS A 600 32.77 5.88 22.48
N GLU A 601 32.39 6.06 23.73
CA GLU A 601 31.07 5.69 24.19
C GLU A 601 30.00 6.59 23.54
N PHE A 602 28.83 6.01 23.23
CA PHE A 602 27.69 6.74 22.70
C PHE A 602 26.37 6.12 23.20
N ALA A 603 25.26 6.75 22.90
CA ALA A 603 23.96 6.26 23.30
C ALA A 603 23.09 5.88 22.10
N VAL A 604 22.24 4.88 22.27
CA VAL A 604 21.21 4.49 21.32
C VAL A 604 19.84 4.74 21.94
N ARG A 605 19.01 5.53 21.27
CA ARG A 605 17.62 5.76 21.66
C ARG A 605 16.69 4.98 20.73
N ILE A 606 15.82 4.16 21.33
CA ILE A 606 14.82 3.39 20.61
C ILE A 606 13.61 4.29 20.31
N ALA A 607 13.28 4.47 19.04
CA ALA A 607 12.22 5.39 18.64
C ALA A 607 10.83 4.99 19.12
N SER A 608 10.54 3.68 19.16
CA SER A 608 9.23 3.17 19.58
C SER A 608 8.94 3.36 21.06
N SER A 609 9.96 3.28 21.93
CA SER A 609 9.81 3.36 23.38
C SER A 609 10.33 4.68 23.99
N GLY A 610 11.13 5.45 23.25
CA GLY A 610 11.84 6.63 23.74
C GLY A 610 12.99 6.35 24.72
N LYS A 611 13.22 5.07 25.08
CA LYS A 611 14.29 4.68 26.01
C LYS A 611 15.65 4.81 25.37
N THR A 612 16.64 5.23 26.19
CA THR A 612 18.03 5.42 25.76
C THR A 612 18.92 4.42 26.46
N TYR A 613 19.84 3.80 25.71
CA TYR A 613 20.78 2.78 26.17
C TYR A 613 22.21 3.23 25.86
N ARG A 614 23.08 3.07 26.84
CA ARG A 614 24.50 3.39 26.72
C ARG A 614 25.23 2.24 26.05
N ILE A 615 26.10 2.54 25.08
CA ILE A 615 26.92 1.59 24.35
C ILE A 615 28.38 1.87 24.75
N ALA A 616 29.00 0.93 25.44
CA ALA A 616 30.40 1.07 25.88
C ALA A 616 31.36 1.05 24.67
N LYS A 617 32.58 1.54 24.86
CA LYS A 617 33.59 1.65 23.80
C LYS A 617 33.97 0.29 23.17
N ASP A 618 33.93 -0.77 23.96
CA ASP A 618 34.30 -2.15 23.61
C ASP A 618 33.10 -3.06 23.30
N GLU A 619 31.90 -2.46 23.19
CA GLU A 619 30.65 -3.22 23.02
C GLU A 619 29.95 -2.86 21.71
N THR A 620 29.30 -3.86 21.10
CA THR A 620 28.43 -3.63 19.94
C THR A 620 27.04 -3.20 20.37
N VAL A 621 26.33 -2.45 19.52
CA VAL A 621 24.93 -2.06 19.78
C VAL A 621 24.03 -3.28 19.97
N VAL A 622 24.26 -4.36 19.21
CA VAL A 622 23.52 -5.61 19.36
C VAL A 622 23.71 -6.20 20.76
N ALA A 623 24.96 -6.31 21.23
CA ALA A 623 25.25 -6.88 22.55
C ALA A 623 24.66 -6.03 23.68
N ALA A 624 24.79 -4.71 23.58
CA ALA A 624 24.24 -3.79 24.57
C ALA A 624 22.71 -3.89 24.66
N LEU A 625 22.02 -3.90 23.53
CA LEU A 625 20.56 -3.98 23.49
C LEU A 625 20.03 -5.36 23.93
N ALA A 626 20.74 -6.42 23.62
CA ALA A 626 20.37 -7.81 24.04
C ALA A 626 20.29 -7.95 25.57
N ARG A 627 21.19 -7.28 26.33
CA ARG A 627 21.13 -7.23 27.82
C ARG A 627 19.82 -6.61 28.36
N HIS A 628 19.15 -5.84 27.53
CA HIS A 628 17.87 -5.21 27.84
C HIS A 628 16.69 -5.89 27.17
N HIS A 629 16.86 -7.15 26.74
CA HIS A 629 15.83 -7.94 26.05
C HIS A 629 15.30 -7.29 24.76
N ILE A 630 16.18 -6.55 24.07
CA ILE A 630 15.89 -5.97 22.76
C ILE A 630 16.73 -6.70 21.74
N ASP A 631 16.09 -7.63 21.03
CA ASP A 631 16.76 -8.49 20.06
C ASP A 631 16.78 -7.83 18.67
N ILE A 632 17.99 -7.66 18.13
CA ILE A 632 18.21 -7.31 16.73
C ILE A 632 18.60 -8.61 16.01
N PRO A 633 17.91 -9.00 14.93
CA PRO A 633 18.30 -10.17 14.15
C PRO A 633 19.76 -10.07 13.70
N THR A 634 20.56 -11.06 14.02
CA THR A 634 21.98 -11.13 13.62
C THR A 634 22.30 -12.51 13.07
N SER A 635 23.24 -12.58 12.12
CA SER A 635 23.77 -13.83 11.59
C SER A 635 25.30 -13.84 11.65
N CYS A 636 25.98 -13.06 10.80
CA CYS A 636 27.45 -13.06 10.76
C CYS A 636 28.12 -12.36 11.94
N SER A 637 27.47 -11.40 12.58
CA SER A 637 28.02 -10.51 13.62
C SER A 637 29.31 -9.76 13.21
N GLN A 638 29.50 -9.54 11.89
CA GLN A 638 30.73 -8.99 11.30
C GLN A 638 30.47 -7.90 10.25
N GLY A 639 29.21 -7.49 10.02
CA GLY A 639 28.87 -6.48 9.04
C GLY A 639 28.96 -6.90 7.58
N VAL A 640 28.93 -8.19 7.28
CA VAL A 640 29.05 -8.71 5.90
C VAL A 640 27.72 -9.20 5.31
N CYS A 641 26.71 -9.54 6.14
CA CYS A 641 25.49 -10.20 5.68
C CYS A 641 24.25 -9.28 5.61
N GLY A 642 24.29 -8.13 6.26
CA GLY A 642 23.16 -7.19 6.30
C GLY A 642 21.95 -7.66 7.13
N THR A 643 21.98 -8.83 7.77
CA THR A 643 20.84 -9.35 8.56
C THR A 643 20.43 -8.39 9.69
N CYS A 644 21.41 -7.73 10.31
CA CYS A 644 21.17 -6.76 11.39
C CYS A 644 20.88 -5.35 10.90
N LEU A 645 20.80 -5.09 9.60
CA LEU A 645 20.63 -3.74 9.05
C LEU A 645 19.43 -3.04 9.69
N THR A 646 19.71 -1.96 10.40
CA THR A 646 18.74 -1.21 11.20
C THR A 646 18.65 0.23 10.70
N ARG A 647 17.45 0.74 10.61
CA ARG A 647 17.20 2.10 10.16
C ARG A 647 17.61 3.10 11.24
N VAL A 648 18.35 4.14 10.84
CA VAL A 648 18.70 5.30 11.64
C VAL A 648 17.69 6.41 11.35
N ILE A 649 17.04 6.89 12.39
CA ILE A 649 16.07 7.99 12.31
C ILE A 649 16.77 9.33 12.50
N ASP A 650 17.78 9.36 13.38
CA ASP A 650 18.54 10.56 13.72
C ASP A 650 19.92 10.19 14.25
N GLY A 651 20.89 11.06 14.08
CA GLY A 651 22.28 10.83 14.42
C GLY A 651 23.12 10.38 13.24
N ASP A 652 24.45 10.33 13.43
CA ASP A 652 25.45 10.08 12.40
C ASP A 652 26.15 8.74 12.67
N PRO A 653 25.85 7.68 11.90
CA PRO A 653 26.47 6.37 12.08
C PRO A 653 27.93 6.37 11.59
N ASP A 654 28.79 5.65 12.31
CA ASP A 654 30.13 5.27 11.89
C ASP A 654 30.07 3.90 11.22
N HIS A 655 30.02 3.90 9.90
CA HIS A 655 29.87 2.67 9.09
C HIS A 655 31.17 1.88 9.07
N ARG A 656 31.15 0.64 9.61
CA ARG A 656 32.27 -0.29 9.64
C ARG A 656 31.98 -1.60 8.94
N ASP A 657 30.83 -1.70 8.32
CA ASP A 657 30.40 -2.87 7.57
C ASP A 657 31.01 -2.90 6.15
N SER A 658 31.06 -4.10 5.58
CA SER A 658 31.38 -4.30 4.16
C SER A 658 30.13 -4.61 3.32
N TYR A 659 28.95 -4.56 3.93
CA TYR A 659 27.67 -4.88 3.30
C TYR A 659 27.12 -3.71 2.48
N GLN A 660 27.14 -2.52 3.05
CA GLN A 660 26.60 -1.34 2.40
C GLN A 660 27.59 -0.77 1.36
N THR A 661 27.06 -0.32 0.23
CA THR A 661 27.81 0.46 -0.77
C THR A 661 28.12 1.87 -0.25
N ASP A 662 29.11 2.55 -0.84
CA ASP A 662 29.45 3.92 -0.46
C ASP A 662 28.27 4.88 -0.63
N ALA A 663 27.44 4.66 -1.68
CA ALA A 663 26.21 5.43 -1.90
C ALA A 663 25.11 5.16 -0.84
N GLU A 664 25.08 3.98 -0.25
CA GLU A 664 24.17 3.64 0.86
C GLU A 664 24.67 4.20 2.18
N ARG A 665 25.96 4.11 2.45
CA ARG A 665 26.59 4.70 3.65
C ARG A 665 26.44 6.21 3.68
N SER A 666 26.62 6.90 2.55
CA SER A 666 26.51 8.37 2.48
C SER A 666 25.09 8.89 2.76
N ARG A 667 24.07 8.04 2.76
CA ARG A 667 22.70 8.43 3.14
C ARG A 667 22.49 8.48 4.65
N ASN A 668 23.31 7.80 5.44
CA ASN A 668 23.21 7.71 6.91
C ASN A 668 21.83 7.31 7.44
N ASP A 669 20.99 6.69 6.61
CA ASP A 669 19.62 6.31 6.96
C ASP A 669 19.49 4.86 7.48
N GLN A 670 20.57 4.09 7.42
CA GLN A 670 20.66 2.72 7.90
C GLN A 670 22.09 2.41 8.33
N PHE A 671 22.28 1.50 9.27
CA PHE A 671 23.58 1.01 9.68
C PHE A 671 23.51 -0.45 10.17
N THR A 672 24.67 -1.08 10.35
CA THR A 672 24.79 -2.47 10.83
C THR A 672 25.23 -2.50 12.31
N PRO A 673 24.29 -2.58 13.27
CA PRO A 673 24.57 -2.49 14.72
C PRO A 673 25.46 -3.60 15.28
N CYS A 674 25.73 -4.64 14.51
CA CYS A 674 26.66 -5.72 14.94
C CYS A 674 28.15 -5.33 14.86
N CYS A 675 28.50 -4.27 14.11
CA CYS A 675 29.88 -3.85 13.89
C CYS A 675 30.07 -2.33 13.82
N SER A 676 29.07 -1.61 13.31
CA SER A 676 29.12 -0.15 13.14
C SER A 676 28.86 0.58 14.47
N ARG A 677 29.36 1.79 14.59
CA ARG A 677 29.24 2.64 15.77
C ARG A 677 28.56 3.97 15.45
N ALA A 678 28.78 4.99 16.24
CA ALA A 678 28.27 6.33 16.01
C ALA A 678 29.38 7.37 16.01
N LYS A 679 29.27 8.36 15.13
CA LYS A 679 30.03 9.60 15.15
C LYS A 679 29.34 10.66 16.01
N SER A 680 28.03 10.59 16.12
CA SER A 680 27.23 11.45 17.00
C SER A 680 27.10 10.86 18.40
N PRO A 681 26.87 11.65 19.44
CA PRO A 681 26.70 11.17 20.83
C PRO A 681 25.47 10.23 20.97
N VAL A 682 24.47 10.38 20.11
CA VAL A 682 23.24 9.57 20.15
C VAL A 682 22.84 9.15 18.74
N LEU A 683 22.46 7.89 18.58
CA LEU A 683 21.73 7.38 17.42
C LEU A 683 20.28 7.08 17.80
N VAL A 684 19.33 7.49 17.00
CA VAL A 684 17.91 7.13 17.15
C VAL A 684 17.57 6.05 16.15
N LEU A 685 17.20 4.88 16.64
CA LEU A 685 16.95 3.70 15.83
C LEU A 685 15.44 3.40 15.70
N ASP A 686 15.02 2.95 14.51
CA ASP A 686 13.66 2.51 14.22
C ASP A 686 13.50 1.02 14.63
N ILE A 687 13.45 0.83 15.95
CA ILE A 687 13.25 -0.48 16.59
C ILE A 687 12.05 -0.42 17.51
#